data_978bc26496e9776b34fb7504adc04e81
#
_entry.id   978bc26496e9776b34fb7504adc04e81
#
_cell.length_a   1.000
_cell.length_b   1.000
_cell.length_c   1.000
_cell.angle_alpha   90.00
_cell.angle_beta   90.00
_cell.angle_gamma   90.00
#
_symmetry.space_group_name_H-M   'P 1'
#
loop_
_entity.id
_entity.type
_entity.pdbx_description
1 polymer ?
#
loop_
_entity_poly.entity_id
_entity_poly.type
_entity_poly.pdbx_seq_one_letter_code
_entity_poly.pdbx_strand_id
1 'polypeptide(L)'
;MNDNKLMNRAADNIRILAASMVEKANSGHPGGAMGGADFVNVLFSEFLVYDPENPRWEGRDRFFLDPGHMSPMLYSTLALTGKFTLDELKEFRQWGSPTPGHPEVDIMRGIENTSGPLGQGLTFAVGAAIAAKFLKARFDEVMNQTIYAYISDGGIQEEISQGSGRIAGALGLDNLIMFYDSNDIQLSTETKDVTVEDTAMKYEAWGWNVLSINGNDPDEIRAAIKEAQAEKERPTLIIGKTVMGKGARKADGSSYEANCATHGAPLGGDAYVNTIKNLGGDPTNPFVIFPEVAELYAKRAEELKKIVAEKYAKKAAWAKANPELAAKLELFFSGKAPKVDWAAIEQKAGSATRAASATVLGALATQVENMIVASADLSNSDKTDGFLKKTHSFKKGDFSGAFFQAGVSELSMACICIGMSLHGGVIAACGTFFVFSDYMKPAVRMAALMEQPVKFIWTHDAFRVGEDGPTHEPVEQEAQIRLMEKLKNHKGHNSMLVLRPADAEETTIAWKLAMENMSTPTGLIFSRQNIANLPAGTDYEQAAKGAYIVAGSDENPDVILVASGSEVATLVAGTELLRKDGVKVRIVSAPSEGLFRNQPKEYQEAILPADAKIFGMTAGLPVTLQGLVGCHGKVWGLESFGFSAPYTVLDEKLGFTAENVYNQVKAML
;
A
#
# COMPACT_ATOMS: atom_id res chain seq x y z
N MET A 1 37.00 -8.32 1.56
CA MET A 1 36.23 -8.41 0.30
C MET A 1 36.56 -9.74 -0.34
N ASN A 2 35.56 -10.39 -0.92
CA ASN A 2 35.74 -11.68 -1.56
C ASN A 2 36.39 -11.51 -2.94
N ASP A 3 37.07 -12.58 -3.42
CA ASP A 3 37.70 -12.62 -4.76
C ASP A 3 36.61 -12.52 -5.87
N ASN A 4 36.88 -11.75 -6.93
CA ASN A 4 35.95 -11.52 -8.03
C ASN A 4 35.61 -12.82 -8.79
N LYS A 5 36.52 -13.79 -8.86
CA LYS A 5 36.23 -15.09 -9.44
C LYS A 5 35.11 -15.82 -8.68
N LEU A 6 35.18 -15.77 -7.33
CA LEU A 6 34.13 -16.33 -6.47
C LEU A 6 32.81 -15.56 -6.61
N MET A 7 32.87 -14.21 -6.69
CA MET A 7 31.68 -13.38 -6.86
C MET A 7 30.97 -13.66 -8.18
N ASN A 8 31.71 -13.75 -9.28
CA ASN A 8 31.16 -14.12 -10.58
C ASN A 8 30.57 -15.53 -10.56
N ARG A 9 31.23 -16.49 -9.88
CA ARG A 9 30.73 -17.86 -9.72
C ARG A 9 29.40 -17.89 -8.94
N ALA A 10 29.27 -17.06 -7.91
CA ALA A 10 28.02 -16.94 -7.14
C ALA A 10 26.88 -16.30 -7.97
N ALA A 11 27.20 -15.27 -8.76
CA ALA A 11 26.24 -14.69 -9.69
C ALA A 11 25.80 -15.70 -10.77
N ASP A 12 26.72 -16.53 -11.29
CA ASP A 12 26.38 -17.59 -12.23
C ASP A 12 25.50 -18.69 -11.59
N ASN A 13 25.71 -18.98 -10.31
CA ASN A 13 24.82 -19.90 -9.59
C ASN A 13 23.38 -19.34 -9.50
N ILE A 14 23.23 -18.02 -9.21
CA ILE A 14 21.91 -17.34 -9.24
C ILE A 14 21.29 -17.45 -10.65
N ARG A 15 22.05 -17.19 -11.70
CA ARG A 15 21.61 -17.29 -13.11
C ARG A 15 21.12 -18.69 -13.46
N ILE A 16 21.87 -19.73 -13.06
CA ILE A 16 21.52 -21.13 -13.30
C ILE A 16 20.20 -21.47 -12.61
N LEU A 17 20.07 -21.15 -11.33
CA LEU A 17 18.85 -21.41 -10.57
C LEU A 17 17.65 -20.66 -11.17
N ALA A 18 17.81 -19.37 -11.49
CA ALA A 18 16.75 -18.53 -12.06
C ALA A 18 16.28 -19.05 -13.43
N ALA A 19 17.20 -19.36 -14.34
CA ALA A 19 16.87 -19.93 -15.65
C ALA A 19 16.18 -21.28 -15.51
N SER A 20 16.64 -22.13 -14.57
CA SER A 20 16.11 -23.46 -14.34
C SER A 20 14.71 -23.45 -13.71
N MET A 21 14.41 -22.49 -12.84
CA MET A 21 13.06 -22.25 -12.31
C MET A 21 12.08 -21.95 -13.45
N VAL A 22 12.46 -21.02 -14.34
CA VAL A 22 11.64 -20.62 -15.49
C VAL A 22 11.46 -21.77 -16.48
N GLU A 23 12.53 -22.50 -16.79
CA GLU A 23 12.49 -23.65 -17.69
C GLU A 23 11.58 -24.75 -17.15
N LYS A 24 11.74 -25.14 -15.88
CA LYS A 24 10.91 -26.17 -15.23
C LYS A 24 9.44 -25.79 -15.20
N ALA A 25 9.13 -24.53 -14.89
CA ALA A 25 7.75 -24.02 -14.88
C ALA A 25 7.18 -23.81 -16.29
N ASN A 26 8.00 -23.86 -17.32
CA ASN A 26 7.68 -23.49 -18.70
C ASN A 26 6.99 -22.11 -18.77
N SER A 27 7.36 -21.21 -17.86
CA SER A 27 6.75 -19.88 -17.71
C SER A 27 7.63 -18.99 -16.81
N GLY A 28 7.86 -17.75 -17.21
CA GLY A 28 8.57 -16.76 -16.40
C GLY A 28 9.53 -15.88 -17.21
N HIS A 29 10.37 -15.13 -16.50
CA HIS A 29 11.24 -14.11 -17.07
C HIS A 29 12.69 -14.36 -16.66
N PRO A 30 13.48 -15.06 -17.48
CA PRO A 30 14.86 -15.38 -17.13
C PRO A 30 15.84 -14.24 -17.38
N GLY A 31 15.61 -13.41 -18.41
CA GLY A 31 16.61 -12.47 -18.91
C GLY A 31 17.06 -11.40 -17.92
N GLY A 32 16.12 -10.65 -17.35
CA GLY A 32 16.42 -9.66 -16.31
C GLY A 32 17.01 -10.32 -15.06
N ALA A 33 16.46 -11.47 -14.64
CA ALA A 33 16.95 -12.23 -13.50
C ALA A 33 18.43 -12.66 -13.68
N MET A 34 18.83 -12.99 -14.92
CA MET A 34 20.23 -13.29 -15.23
C MET A 34 21.10 -12.03 -15.30
N GLY A 35 20.56 -10.91 -15.78
CA GLY A 35 21.28 -9.64 -15.90
C GLY A 35 21.66 -9.03 -14.55
N GLY A 36 20.72 -9.03 -13.61
CA GLY A 36 20.87 -8.39 -12.29
C GLY A 36 21.59 -9.23 -11.23
N ALA A 37 21.95 -10.47 -11.54
CA ALA A 37 22.51 -11.43 -10.57
C ALA A 37 23.80 -10.93 -9.87
N ASP A 38 24.64 -10.17 -10.54
CA ASP A 38 25.88 -9.63 -9.95
C ASP A 38 25.59 -8.63 -8.83
N PHE A 39 24.67 -7.69 -9.07
CA PHE A 39 24.33 -6.68 -8.05
C PHE A 39 23.72 -7.32 -6.80
N VAL A 40 22.71 -8.18 -6.96
CA VAL A 40 22.07 -8.79 -5.79
C VAL A 40 23.02 -9.71 -5.04
N ASN A 41 23.91 -10.42 -5.75
CA ASN A 41 24.94 -11.21 -5.10
C ASN A 41 25.89 -10.36 -4.25
N VAL A 42 26.42 -9.25 -4.79
CA VAL A 42 27.28 -8.34 -4.03
C VAL A 42 26.53 -7.75 -2.83
N LEU A 43 25.29 -7.28 -3.05
CA LEU A 43 24.49 -6.67 -1.98
C LEU A 43 24.26 -7.65 -0.83
N PHE A 44 23.78 -8.86 -1.10
CA PHE A 44 23.41 -9.82 -0.06
C PHE A 44 24.63 -10.47 0.60
N SER A 45 25.70 -10.73 -0.15
CA SER A 45 26.90 -11.40 0.39
C SER A 45 27.87 -10.47 1.09
N GLU A 46 27.78 -9.13 0.89
CA GLU A 46 28.78 -8.20 1.46
C GLU A 46 28.20 -6.98 2.20
N PHE A 47 27.00 -6.48 1.84
CA PHE A 47 26.51 -5.19 2.34
C PHE A 47 25.24 -5.27 3.17
N LEU A 48 24.17 -5.89 2.68
CA LEU A 48 22.87 -5.89 3.34
C LEU A 48 22.96 -6.46 4.76
N VAL A 49 22.51 -5.69 5.75
CA VAL A 49 22.54 -6.08 7.16
C VAL A 49 21.16 -6.53 7.61
N TYR A 50 21.03 -7.81 7.91
CA TYR A 50 19.83 -8.43 8.44
C TYR A 50 20.21 -9.48 9.49
N ASP A 51 19.25 -9.87 10.32
CA ASP A 51 19.47 -10.96 11.28
C ASP A 51 19.08 -12.30 10.62
N PRO A 52 20.05 -13.21 10.38
CA PRO A 52 19.76 -14.53 9.81
C PRO A 52 18.79 -15.36 10.65
N GLU A 53 18.77 -15.17 11.98
CA GLU A 53 17.96 -15.93 12.93
C GLU A 53 16.61 -15.26 13.26
N ASN A 54 16.55 -13.92 13.16
CA ASN A 54 15.34 -13.13 13.39
C ASN A 54 14.98 -12.22 12.18
N PRO A 55 14.31 -12.73 11.16
CA PRO A 55 13.93 -11.94 9.99
C PRO A 55 13.06 -10.72 10.30
N ARG A 56 12.38 -10.70 11.45
CA ARG A 56 11.54 -9.58 11.89
C ARG A 56 12.29 -8.52 12.69
N TRP A 57 13.61 -8.67 12.86
CA TRP A 57 14.39 -7.66 13.57
C TRP A 57 14.15 -6.27 12.97
N GLU A 58 13.69 -5.33 13.80
CA GLU A 58 13.30 -3.99 13.38
C GLU A 58 14.47 -3.16 12.85
N GLY A 59 15.70 -3.44 13.32
CA GLY A 59 16.93 -2.73 12.93
C GLY A 59 17.58 -3.21 11.63
N ARG A 60 16.97 -4.13 10.89
CA ARG A 60 17.51 -4.63 9.62
C ARG A 60 17.44 -3.60 8.50
N ASP A 61 18.38 -3.67 7.56
CA ASP A 61 18.22 -3.02 6.26
C ASP A 61 17.06 -3.66 5.50
N ARG A 62 16.50 -2.94 4.53
CA ARG A 62 15.38 -3.41 3.71
C ARG A 62 15.81 -3.48 2.24
N PHE A 63 15.37 -4.51 1.54
CA PHE A 63 15.53 -4.65 0.10
C PHE A 63 14.17 -4.76 -0.59
N PHE A 64 13.83 -3.78 -1.42
CA PHE A 64 12.60 -3.72 -2.19
C PHE A 64 12.88 -4.07 -3.66
N LEU A 65 12.22 -5.09 -4.17
CA LEU A 65 12.27 -5.45 -5.58
C LEU A 65 11.08 -4.82 -6.30
N ASP A 66 11.32 -3.90 -7.24
CA ASP A 66 10.29 -3.31 -8.09
C ASP A 66 9.88 -4.23 -9.24
N PRO A 67 10.81 -4.75 -10.09
CA PRO A 67 10.46 -5.62 -11.20
C PRO A 67 10.10 -7.03 -10.72
N GLY A 68 8.85 -7.21 -10.27
CA GLY A 68 8.39 -8.49 -9.72
C GLY A 68 8.55 -9.69 -10.64
N HIS A 69 8.58 -9.47 -11.96
CA HIS A 69 8.88 -10.51 -12.95
C HIS A 69 10.31 -11.08 -12.80
N MET A 70 11.23 -10.35 -12.16
CA MET A 70 12.57 -10.84 -11.83
C MET A 70 12.60 -11.68 -10.53
N SER A 71 11.46 -12.15 -10.06
CA SER A 71 11.32 -13.03 -8.89
C SER A 71 12.30 -14.22 -8.87
N PRO A 72 12.65 -14.89 -10.01
CA PRO A 72 13.63 -15.97 -9.98
C PRO A 72 15.00 -15.54 -9.46
N MET A 73 15.43 -14.30 -9.73
CA MET A 73 16.66 -13.74 -9.17
C MET A 73 16.58 -13.62 -7.64
N LEU A 74 15.48 -13.07 -7.15
CA LEU A 74 15.28 -12.88 -5.70
C LEU A 74 15.21 -14.23 -4.97
N TYR A 75 14.41 -15.17 -5.47
CA TYR A 75 14.26 -16.48 -4.84
C TYR A 75 15.58 -17.27 -4.86
N SER A 76 16.32 -17.23 -5.98
CA SER A 76 17.64 -17.85 -6.07
C SER A 76 18.61 -17.26 -5.07
N THR A 77 18.65 -15.93 -4.93
CA THR A 77 19.50 -15.25 -3.94
C THR A 77 19.10 -15.62 -2.52
N LEU A 78 17.81 -15.62 -2.21
CA LEU A 78 17.29 -16.02 -0.90
C LEU A 78 17.53 -17.51 -0.58
N ALA A 79 17.60 -18.37 -1.61
CA ALA A 79 18.02 -19.77 -1.42
C ALA A 79 19.50 -19.87 -1.00
N LEU A 80 20.38 -19.03 -1.57
CA LEU A 80 21.78 -18.96 -1.15
C LEU A 80 21.91 -18.50 0.32
N THR A 81 21.00 -17.65 0.79
CA THR A 81 20.96 -17.24 2.22
C THR A 81 20.26 -18.27 3.13
N GLY A 82 19.78 -19.38 2.59
CA GLY A 82 19.06 -20.42 3.34
C GLY A 82 17.59 -20.13 3.66
N LYS A 83 16.99 -19.10 3.04
CA LYS A 83 15.57 -18.73 3.25
C LYS A 83 14.60 -19.53 2.38
N PHE A 84 15.09 -20.13 1.29
CA PHE A 84 14.37 -21.08 0.46
C PHE A 84 15.17 -22.36 0.29
N THR A 85 14.49 -23.48 0.17
CA THR A 85 15.08 -24.75 -0.23
C THR A 85 15.12 -24.86 -1.76
N LEU A 86 16.00 -25.70 -2.28
CA LEU A 86 16.04 -25.96 -3.73
C LEU A 86 14.76 -26.65 -4.24
N ASP A 87 14.09 -27.42 -3.39
CA ASP A 87 12.82 -28.06 -3.75
C ASP A 87 11.70 -27.03 -3.86
N GLU A 88 11.66 -26.00 -3.01
CA GLU A 88 10.74 -24.86 -3.15
C GLU A 88 11.00 -24.07 -4.44
N LEU A 89 12.25 -23.91 -4.88
CA LEU A 89 12.56 -23.28 -6.16
C LEU A 89 12.03 -24.10 -7.34
N LYS A 90 12.04 -25.44 -7.25
CA LYS A 90 11.49 -26.34 -8.29
C LYS A 90 9.98 -26.20 -8.44
N GLU A 91 9.28 -25.70 -7.42
CA GLU A 91 7.84 -25.47 -7.41
C GLU A 91 7.45 -24.03 -7.82
N PHE A 92 8.35 -23.31 -8.51
CA PHE A 92 8.09 -21.97 -9.02
C PHE A 92 6.81 -21.94 -9.88
N ARG A 93 5.91 -20.98 -9.56
CA ARG A 93 4.60 -20.79 -10.20
C ARG A 93 3.63 -21.96 -10.07
N GLN A 94 3.83 -22.86 -9.10
CA GLN A 94 2.88 -23.93 -8.82
C GLN A 94 1.86 -23.52 -7.75
N TRP A 95 0.71 -24.16 -7.74
CA TRP A 95 -0.36 -23.89 -6.77
C TRP A 95 0.12 -24.13 -5.34
N GLY A 96 -0.02 -23.10 -4.48
CA GLY A 96 0.36 -23.18 -3.06
C GLY A 96 1.87 -23.14 -2.80
N SER A 97 2.68 -22.95 -3.83
CA SER A 97 4.13 -22.78 -3.69
C SER A 97 4.49 -21.45 -3.02
N PRO A 98 5.55 -21.41 -2.19
CA PRO A 98 6.07 -20.17 -1.63
C PRO A 98 6.88 -19.33 -2.65
N THR A 99 6.97 -19.79 -3.90
CA THR A 99 7.65 -19.09 -5.01
C THR A 99 6.67 -18.72 -6.13
N PRO A 100 5.68 -17.83 -5.85
CA PRO A 100 4.75 -17.34 -6.88
C PRO A 100 5.48 -16.59 -8.00
N GLY A 101 4.82 -16.40 -9.13
CA GLY A 101 5.41 -15.80 -10.32
C GLY A 101 5.95 -14.37 -10.14
N HIS A 102 5.37 -13.63 -9.22
CA HIS A 102 5.82 -12.33 -8.71
C HIS A 102 5.88 -12.43 -7.20
N PRO A 103 6.87 -11.85 -6.51
CA PRO A 103 7.01 -11.99 -5.07
C PRO A 103 5.81 -11.42 -4.33
N GLU A 104 5.38 -12.13 -3.31
CA GLU A 104 4.43 -11.65 -2.31
C GLU A 104 5.19 -11.39 -1.01
N VAL A 105 4.78 -10.37 -0.25
CA VAL A 105 5.43 -10.01 1.01
C VAL A 105 5.49 -11.21 1.95
N ASP A 106 6.71 -11.57 2.34
CA ASP A 106 7.01 -12.65 3.30
C ASP A 106 8.28 -12.29 4.06
N ILE A 107 8.12 -11.57 5.17
CA ILE A 107 9.24 -11.10 5.99
C ILE A 107 10.05 -12.28 6.54
N MET A 108 9.41 -13.43 6.82
CA MET A 108 10.12 -14.60 7.34
C MET A 108 11.11 -15.17 6.33
N ARG A 109 10.86 -14.97 5.05
CA ARG A 109 11.74 -15.37 3.95
C ARG A 109 12.60 -14.23 3.40
N GLY A 110 12.46 -13.00 3.95
CA GLY A 110 13.23 -11.82 3.53
C GLY A 110 12.66 -11.08 2.33
N ILE A 111 11.37 -11.24 2.05
CA ILE A 111 10.66 -10.52 0.99
C ILE A 111 9.88 -9.35 1.62
N GLU A 112 10.36 -8.11 1.38
CA GLU A 112 9.84 -6.90 2.04
C GLU A 112 8.56 -6.36 1.40
N ASN A 113 8.27 -6.69 0.13
CA ASN A 113 7.09 -6.19 -0.58
C ASN A 113 6.54 -7.19 -1.59
N THR A 114 5.24 -7.12 -1.82
CA THR A 114 4.64 -7.70 -3.02
C THR A 114 4.98 -6.82 -4.21
N SER A 115 5.45 -7.42 -5.29
CA SER A 115 5.80 -6.73 -6.53
C SER A 115 4.91 -7.19 -7.68
N GLY A 116 4.91 -6.43 -8.77
CA GLY A 116 4.14 -6.77 -9.98
C GLY A 116 3.78 -5.51 -10.74
N PRO A 117 3.00 -4.60 -10.17
CA PRO A 117 2.85 -3.26 -10.74
C PRO A 117 4.18 -2.49 -10.66
N LEU A 118 4.79 -2.24 -11.82
CA LEU A 118 6.08 -1.55 -11.92
C LEU A 118 6.01 -0.13 -11.35
N GLY A 119 7.10 0.35 -10.79
CA GLY A 119 7.20 1.66 -10.11
C GLY A 119 6.68 1.67 -8.68
N GLN A 120 5.78 0.77 -8.29
CA GLN A 120 5.25 0.74 -6.93
C GLN A 120 6.27 0.22 -5.92
N GLY A 121 7.12 -0.75 -6.29
CA GLY A 121 8.16 -1.28 -5.42
C GLY A 121 9.18 -0.22 -5.00
N LEU A 122 9.64 0.61 -5.94
CA LEU A 122 10.45 1.79 -5.63
C LEU A 122 9.71 2.74 -4.68
N THR A 123 8.44 3.01 -4.98
CA THR A 123 7.64 3.95 -4.18
C THR A 123 7.44 3.44 -2.75
N PHE A 124 7.29 2.12 -2.54
CA PHE A 124 7.30 1.52 -1.20
C PHE A 124 8.64 1.72 -0.50
N ALA A 125 9.77 1.61 -1.22
CA ALA A 125 11.09 1.87 -0.65
C ALA A 125 11.24 3.33 -0.19
N VAL A 126 10.72 4.30 -0.96
CA VAL A 126 10.67 5.71 -0.54
C VAL A 126 9.88 5.87 0.77
N GLY A 127 8.73 5.23 0.88
CA GLY A 127 7.93 5.22 2.11
C GLY A 127 8.66 4.61 3.30
N ALA A 128 9.34 3.49 3.10
CA ALA A 128 10.15 2.85 4.13
C ALA A 128 11.32 3.74 4.57
N ALA A 129 11.96 4.46 3.64
CA ALA A 129 13.03 5.40 3.94
C ALA A 129 12.53 6.59 4.79
N ILE A 130 11.34 7.12 4.50
CA ILE A 130 10.69 8.16 5.32
C ILE A 130 10.40 7.64 6.73
N ALA A 131 9.81 6.43 6.85
CA ALA A 131 9.52 5.83 8.15
C ALA A 131 10.80 5.60 8.98
N ALA A 132 11.88 5.12 8.36
CA ALA A 132 13.17 4.97 9.02
C ALA A 132 13.73 6.30 9.54
N LYS A 133 13.64 7.37 8.74
CA LYS A 133 14.04 8.74 9.16
C LYS A 133 13.18 9.27 10.31
N PHE A 134 11.85 9.07 10.23
CA PHE A 134 10.91 9.44 11.29
C PHE A 134 11.23 8.73 12.61
N LEU A 135 11.52 7.44 12.57
CA LEU A 135 11.88 6.66 13.74
C LEU A 135 13.28 7.03 14.27
N LYS A 136 14.25 7.26 13.37
CA LYS A 136 15.57 7.74 13.76
C LYS A 136 15.51 9.07 14.50
N ALA A 137 14.69 10.02 14.06
CA ALA A 137 14.50 11.30 14.73
C ALA A 137 13.93 11.18 16.16
N ARG A 138 13.36 10.03 16.53
CA ARG A 138 12.79 9.73 17.86
C ARG A 138 13.63 8.80 18.70
N PHE A 139 14.37 7.89 18.08
CA PHE A 139 15.08 6.80 18.75
C PHE A 139 16.57 6.74 18.41
N ASP A 140 17.11 7.81 17.83
CA ASP A 140 18.52 7.94 17.49
C ASP A 140 19.08 6.80 16.61
N GLU A 141 20.34 6.50 16.77
CA GLU A 141 21.09 5.53 15.96
C GLU A 141 20.61 4.06 16.11
N VAL A 142 19.74 3.74 17.06
CA VAL A 142 19.17 2.39 17.17
C VAL A 142 18.16 2.09 16.04
N MET A 143 17.66 3.15 15.39
CA MET A 143 16.76 3.08 14.22
C MET A 143 17.42 3.70 12.98
N ASN A 144 18.65 3.31 12.70
CA ASN A 144 19.42 3.79 11.54
C ASN A 144 19.64 2.64 10.54
N GLN A 145 18.72 2.52 9.59
CA GLN A 145 18.73 1.49 8.54
C GLN A 145 18.96 2.10 7.17
N THR A 146 19.54 1.31 6.27
CA THR A 146 19.60 1.60 4.84
C THR A 146 18.45 0.88 4.12
N ILE A 147 17.79 1.59 3.23
CA ILE A 147 16.75 1.07 2.37
C ILE A 147 17.32 0.93 0.96
N TYR A 148 17.30 -0.29 0.43
CA TYR A 148 17.73 -0.59 -0.92
C TYR A 148 16.53 -0.84 -1.81
N ALA A 149 16.56 -0.33 -3.03
CA ALA A 149 15.57 -0.60 -4.06
C ALA A 149 16.25 -1.06 -5.34
N TYR A 150 15.62 -1.97 -6.06
CA TYR A 150 16.04 -2.44 -7.37
C TYR A 150 14.93 -2.12 -8.37
N ILE A 151 15.26 -1.40 -9.44
CA ILE A 151 14.31 -1.00 -10.48
C ILE A 151 14.87 -1.34 -11.88
N SER A 152 13.98 -1.62 -12.82
CA SER A 152 14.30 -1.95 -14.22
C SER A 152 13.95 -0.82 -15.19
N ASP A 153 14.28 -0.99 -16.47
CA ASP A 153 13.94 -0.05 -17.55
C ASP A 153 12.44 0.26 -17.60
N GLY A 154 11.57 -0.74 -17.47
CA GLY A 154 10.13 -0.51 -17.40
C GLY A 154 9.70 0.22 -16.13
N GLY A 155 10.28 -0.14 -14.99
CA GLY A 155 9.97 0.51 -13.71
C GLY A 155 10.35 1.98 -13.68
N ILE A 156 11.50 2.36 -14.27
CA ILE A 156 11.96 3.76 -14.30
C ILE A 156 11.09 4.64 -15.21
N GLN A 157 10.38 4.05 -16.17
CA GLN A 157 9.47 4.77 -17.07
C GLN A 157 8.13 5.09 -16.44
N GLU A 158 7.67 4.32 -15.46
CA GLU A 158 6.38 4.53 -14.81
C GLU A 158 6.27 5.94 -14.18
N GLU A 159 5.12 6.60 -14.37
CA GLU A 159 4.86 7.94 -13.84
C GLU A 159 4.98 8.00 -12.32
N ILE A 160 4.60 6.93 -11.62
CA ILE A 160 4.75 6.86 -10.17
C ILE A 160 6.22 6.88 -9.74
N SER A 161 7.13 6.33 -10.55
CA SER A 161 8.59 6.39 -10.31
C SER A 161 9.11 7.82 -10.44
N GLN A 162 8.57 8.61 -11.37
CA GLN A 162 8.87 10.04 -11.51
C GLN A 162 8.43 10.81 -10.26
N GLY A 163 7.18 10.59 -9.81
CA GLY A 163 6.62 11.24 -8.63
C GLY A 163 7.41 10.90 -7.35
N SER A 164 7.68 9.62 -7.12
CA SER A 164 8.41 9.16 -5.93
C SER A 164 9.89 9.54 -5.95
N GLY A 165 10.54 9.51 -7.12
CA GLY A 165 11.93 9.95 -7.29
C GLY A 165 12.10 11.43 -6.95
N ARG A 166 11.21 12.30 -7.46
CA ARG A 166 11.17 13.72 -7.14
C ARG A 166 10.96 13.97 -5.65
N ILE A 167 10.05 13.25 -5.01
CA ILE A 167 9.77 13.37 -3.56
C ILE A 167 10.99 12.95 -2.74
N ALA A 168 11.63 11.84 -3.08
CA ALA A 168 12.81 11.34 -2.37
C ALA A 168 13.98 12.34 -2.42
N GLY A 169 14.22 12.93 -3.60
CA GLY A 169 15.24 13.97 -3.77
C GLY A 169 14.92 15.24 -2.97
N ALA A 170 13.67 15.72 -3.03
CA ALA A 170 13.22 16.90 -2.29
C ALA A 170 13.34 16.73 -0.77
N LEU A 171 13.09 15.53 -0.24
CA LEU A 171 13.24 15.21 1.18
C LEU A 171 14.69 14.88 1.57
N GLY A 172 15.60 14.69 0.61
CA GLY A 172 16.98 14.34 0.88
C GLY A 172 17.11 13.01 1.63
N LEU A 173 16.50 11.94 1.13
CA LEU A 173 16.48 10.62 1.77
C LEU A 173 17.83 9.90 1.61
N ASP A 174 18.87 10.33 2.33
CA ASP A 174 20.23 9.80 2.29
C ASP A 174 20.34 8.32 2.71
N ASN A 175 19.29 7.77 3.31
CA ASN A 175 19.18 6.37 3.67
C ASN A 175 18.55 5.49 2.57
N LEU A 176 18.26 6.06 1.38
CA LEU A 176 17.72 5.36 0.22
C LEU A 176 18.79 5.19 -0.86
N ILE A 177 19.09 3.94 -1.21
CA ILE A 177 20.01 3.57 -2.30
C ILE A 177 19.22 2.77 -3.33
N MET A 178 19.11 3.28 -4.54
CA MET A 178 18.39 2.64 -5.64
C MET A 178 19.38 2.16 -6.71
N PHE A 179 19.29 0.88 -7.09
CA PHE A 179 19.97 0.34 -8.25
C PHE A 179 19.01 0.31 -9.44
N TYR A 180 19.36 1.00 -10.50
CA TYR A 180 18.67 0.93 -11.78
C TYR A 180 19.40 -0.04 -12.71
N ASP A 181 18.75 -1.16 -13.00
CA ASP A 181 19.18 -2.15 -13.98
C ASP A 181 18.89 -1.62 -15.39
N SER A 182 19.89 -0.94 -15.95
CA SER A 182 19.83 -0.31 -17.27
C SER A 182 20.40 -1.26 -18.31
N ASN A 183 19.55 -2.12 -18.88
CA ASN A 183 19.97 -3.13 -19.85
C ASN A 183 19.45 -2.85 -21.28
N ASP A 184 18.68 -1.77 -21.47
CA ASP A 184 18.10 -1.29 -22.72
C ASP A 184 17.06 -2.23 -23.37
N ILE A 185 16.69 -3.33 -22.73
CA ILE A 185 15.80 -4.37 -23.30
C ILE A 185 14.51 -4.46 -22.51
N GLN A 186 13.40 -4.30 -23.19
CA GLN A 186 12.05 -4.48 -22.65
C GLN A 186 11.42 -5.77 -23.19
N LEU A 187 10.16 -6.04 -22.81
CA LEU A 187 9.48 -7.26 -23.22
C LEU A 187 9.31 -7.37 -24.75
N SER A 188 8.97 -6.26 -25.40
CA SER A 188 8.65 -6.24 -26.83
C SER A 188 9.52 -5.29 -27.67
N THR A 189 10.35 -4.46 -27.03
CA THR A 189 11.12 -3.41 -27.73
C THR A 189 12.39 -3.05 -26.97
N GLU A 190 13.24 -2.22 -27.55
CA GLU A 190 14.36 -1.57 -26.88
C GLU A 190 13.94 -0.22 -26.26
N THR A 191 14.62 0.22 -25.19
CA THR A 191 14.28 1.47 -24.51
C THR A 191 14.37 2.68 -25.43
N LYS A 192 15.33 2.70 -26.36
CA LYS A 192 15.51 3.79 -27.37
C LYS A 192 14.31 4.01 -28.27
N ASP A 193 13.45 2.99 -28.43
CA ASP A 193 12.23 3.06 -29.24
C ASP A 193 11.08 3.73 -28.49
N VAL A 194 11.23 3.91 -27.18
CA VAL A 194 10.19 4.40 -26.25
C VAL A 194 10.56 5.76 -25.66
N THR A 195 11.81 5.97 -25.28
CA THR A 195 12.26 7.20 -24.60
C THR A 195 13.63 7.66 -25.08
N VAL A 196 13.84 8.97 -25.03
CA VAL A 196 15.12 9.64 -25.27
C VAL A 196 15.61 10.35 -24.00
N GLU A 197 15.04 10.04 -22.86
CA GLU A 197 15.39 10.69 -21.59
C GLU A 197 16.81 10.34 -21.14
N ASP A 198 17.51 11.35 -20.64
CA ASP A 198 18.71 11.16 -19.84
C ASP A 198 18.31 10.97 -18.37
N THR A 199 18.28 9.71 -17.92
CA THR A 199 17.89 9.36 -16.56
C THR A 199 18.84 9.95 -15.52
N ALA A 200 20.14 10.02 -15.80
CA ALA A 200 21.11 10.60 -14.88
C ALA A 200 20.80 12.08 -14.64
N MET A 201 20.72 12.88 -15.70
CA MET A 201 20.39 14.30 -15.62
C MET A 201 19.05 14.55 -14.94
N LYS A 202 18.05 13.71 -15.20
CA LYS A 202 16.72 13.81 -14.59
C LYS A 202 16.77 13.64 -13.07
N TYR A 203 17.44 12.61 -12.58
CA TYR A 203 17.57 12.35 -11.15
C TYR A 203 18.49 13.36 -10.43
N GLU A 204 19.57 13.81 -11.10
CA GLU A 204 20.41 14.91 -10.59
C GLU A 204 19.59 16.19 -10.41
N ALA A 205 18.72 16.53 -11.39
CA ALA A 205 17.83 17.70 -11.29
C ALA A 205 16.83 17.58 -10.14
N TRP A 206 16.47 16.37 -9.72
CA TRP A 206 15.64 16.12 -8.53
C TRP A 206 16.43 16.11 -7.21
N GLY A 207 17.74 16.31 -7.26
CA GLY A 207 18.60 16.37 -6.09
C GLY A 207 19.14 15.03 -5.60
N TRP A 208 19.22 14.03 -6.48
CA TRP A 208 19.85 12.76 -6.19
C TRP A 208 21.38 12.81 -6.40
N ASN A 209 22.12 12.00 -5.67
CA ASN A 209 23.46 11.58 -6.02
C ASN A 209 23.36 10.47 -7.08
N VAL A 210 24.03 10.62 -8.23
CA VAL A 210 23.91 9.66 -9.35
C VAL A 210 25.28 9.08 -9.67
N LEU A 211 25.36 7.75 -9.71
CA LEU A 211 26.57 6.99 -10.01
C LEU A 211 26.28 6.09 -11.21
N SER A 212 27.15 6.12 -12.24
CA SER A 212 27.04 5.24 -13.41
C SER A 212 28.17 4.23 -13.40
N ILE A 213 27.83 2.94 -13.51
CA ILE A 213 28.77 1.82 -13.39
C ILE A 213 28.50 0.71 -14.41
N ASN A 214 29.47 -0.15 -14.62
CA ASN A 214 29.23 -1.48 -15.16
C ASN A 214 28.51 -2.32 -14.09
N GLY A 215 27.20 -2.53 -14.25
CA GLY A 215 26.35 -3.25 -13.30
C GLY A 215 26.63 -4.76 -13.22
N ASN A 216 27.58 -5.25 -14.01
CA ASN A 216 28.04 -6.63 -13.97
C ASN A 216 29.51 -6.79 -13.51
N ASP A 217 30.11 -5.71 -12.99
CA ASP A 217 31.45 -5.74 -12.39
C ASP A 217 31.36 -5.65 -10.87
N PRO A 218 31.78 -6.70 -10.12
CA PRO A 218 31.70 -6.70 -8.66
C PRO A 218 32.47 -5.56 -7.99
N ASP A 219 33.60 -5.10 -8.55
CA ASP A 219 34.40 -4.04 -7.95
C ASP A 219 33.71 -2.67 -8.13
N GLU A 220 33.14 -2.40 -9.31
CA GLU A 220 32.39 -1.17 -9.55
C GLU A 220 31.12 -1.13 -8.69
N ILE A 221 30.40 -2.26 -8.55
CA ILE A 221 29.23 -2.38 -7.67
C ILE A 221 29.61 -2.08 -6.22
N ARG A 222 30.71 -2.68 -5.71
CA ARG A 222 31.22 -2.43 -4.35
C ARG A 222 31.58 -0.98 -4.12
N ALA A 223 32.26 -0.35 -5.07
CA ALA A 223 32.66 1.05 -4.99
C ALA A 223 31.42 1.95 -4.91
N ALA A 224 30.44 1.73 -5.79
CA ALA A 224 29.21 2.50 -5.83
C ALA A 224 28.38 2.36 -4.55
N ILE A 225 28.21 1.15 -4.00
CA ILE A 225 27.47 0.95 -2.75
C ILE A 225 28.18 1.66 -1.58
N LYS A 226 29.51 1.60 -1.49
CA LYS A 226 30.28 2.30 -0.44
C LYS A 226 30.14 3.82 -0.56
N GLU A 227 30.20 4.36 -1.77
CA GLU A 227 30.01 5.79 -2.02
C GLU A 227 28.58 6.21 -1.65
N ALA A 228 27.58 5.43 -2.04
CA ALA A 228 26.19 5.65 -1.68
C ALA A 228 25.95 5.63 -0.16
N GLN A 229 26.58 4.71 0.57
CA GLN A 229 26.51 4.65 2.04
C GLN A 229 27.24 5.82 2.72
N ALA A 230 28.21 6.43 2.05
CA ALA A 230 28.94 7.61 2.54
C ALA A 230 28.19 8.94 2.28
N GLU A 231 27.28 8.99 1.32
CA GLU A 231 26.39 10.16 1.08
C GLU A 231 25.47 10.39 2.28
N LYS A 232 25.34 11.63 2.75
CA LYS A 232 24.59 11.96 3.98
C LYS A 232 23.51 13.03 3.79
N GLU A 233 23.29 13.48 2.56
CA GLU A 233 22.34 14.56 2.27
C GLU A 233 21.30 14.21 1.21
N ARG A 234 21.58 13.20 0.38
CA ARG A 234 20.79 12.89 -0.81
C ARG A 234 20.56 11.39 -0.95
N PRO A 235 19.41 10.96 -1.52
CA PRO A 235 19.27 9.59 -1.99
C PRO A 235 20.29 9.32 -3.12
N THR A 236 20.72 8.07 -3.27
CA THR A 236 21.66 7.69 -4.33
C THR A 236 21.00 6.78 -5.36
N LEU A 237 21.13 7.16 -6.63
CA LEU A 237 20.82 6.32 -7.78
C LEU A 237 22.13 5.72 -8.33
N ILE A 238 22.22 4.40 -8.37
CA ILE A 238 23.28 3.67 -9.05
C ILE A 238 22.74 3.17 -10.38
N ILE A 239 23.12 3.78 -11.49
CA ILE A 239 22.79 3.33 -12.85
C ILE A 239 23.77 2.24 -13.23
N GLY A 240 23.35 0.98 -13.12
CA GLY A 240 24.14 -0.18 -13.47
C GLY A 240 23.85 -0.62 -14.89
N LYS A 241 24.81 -0.44 -15.81
CA LYS A 241 24.70 -1.00 -17.15
C LYS A 241 24.90 -2.50 -17.06
N THR A 242 23.83 -3.27 -17.33
CA THR A 242 23.83 -4.72 -17.26
C THR A 242 23.55 -5.34 -18.64
N VAL A 243 23.62 -6.66 -18.72
CA VAL A 243 23.35 -7.42 -19.96
C VAL A 243 22.12 -8.28 -19.75
N MET A 244 21.03 -7.99 -20.47
CA MET A 244 19.83 -8.82 -20.49
C MET A 244 20.20 -10.26 -20.90
N GLY A 245 19.82 -11.24 -20.06
CA GLY A 245 20.14 -12.64 -20.34
C GLY A 245 21.64 -12.95 -20.29
N LYS A 246 22.41 -12.31 -19.42
CA LYS A 246 23.86 -12.52 -19.32
C LYS A 246 24.21 -14.00 -19.19
N GLY A 247 25.06 -14.48 -20.09
CA GLY A 247 25.48 -15.87 -20.19
C GLY A 247 24.55 -16.76 -21.03
N ALA A 248 23.41 -16.26 -21.50
CA ALA A 248 22.50 -17.05 -22.34
C ALA A 248 23.08 -17.39 -23.70
N ARG A 249 22.77 -18.60 -24.19
CA ARG A 249 23.20 -19.15 -25.49
C ARG A 249 22.00 -19.63 -26.28
N LYS A 250 22.09 -19.49 -27.60
CA LYS A 250 21.13 -20.10 -28.54
C LYS A 250 21.37 -21.60 -28.71
N ALA A 251 20.46 -22.29 -29.42
CA ALA A 251 20.59 -23.71 -29.74
C ALA A 251 21.86 -24.03 -30.53
N ASP A 252 22.32 -23.10 -31.36
CA ASP A 252 23.57 -23.22 -32.13
C ASP A 252 24.84 -22.87 -31.33
N GLY A 253 24.70 -22.51 -30.06
CA GLY A 253 25.79 -22.09 -29.15
C GLY A 253 26.21 -20.63 -29.27
N SER A 254 25.67 -19.85 -30.21
CA SER A 254 25.93 -18.41 -30.33
C SER A 254 25.31 -17.64 -29.13
N SER A 255 25.72 -16.36 -28.93
CA SER A 255 25.17 -15.54 -27.85
C SER A 255 23.67 -15.28 -28.03
N TYR A 256 22.93 -15.39 -26.91
CA TYR A 256 21.51 -14.99 -26.84
C TYR A 256 21.30 -13.78 -25.94
N GLU A 257 22.39 -13.15 -25.51
CA GLU A 257 22.40 -11.96 -24.67
C GLU A 257 21.81 -10.75 -25.40
N ALA A 258 21.35 -9.75 -24.64
CA ALA A 258 20.80 -8.48 -25.13
C ALA A 258 19.68 -8.67 -26.17
N ASN A 259 18.76 -9.61 -25.92
CA ASN A 259 17.69 -9.96 -26.85
C ASN A 259 16.34 -9.98 -26.13
N CYS A 260 15.32 -9.31 -26.70
CA CYS A 260 13.96 -9.29 -26.15
C CYS A 260 13.37 -10.70 -25.96
N ALA A 261 13.75 -11.67 -26.80
CA ALA A 261 13.27 -13.04 -26.67
C ALA A 261 13.73 -13.77 -25.39
N THR A 262 14.79 -13.28 -24.73
CA THR A 262 15.22 -13.81 -23.42
C THR A 262 14.49 -13.16 -22.26
N HIS A 263 13.73 -12.08 -22.49
CA HIS A 263 13.10 -11.31 -21.43
C HIS A 263 12.01 -12.10 -20.71
N GLY A 264 11.00 -12.62 -21.42
CA GLY A 264 9.74 -13.10 -20.84
C GLY A 264 9.32 -14.53 -21.22
N ALA A 265 10.25 -15.37 -21.66
CA ALA A 265 9.98 -16.75 -22.03
C ALA A 265 11.10 -17.69 -21.58
N PRO A 266 10.82 -18.99 -21.35
CA PRO A 266 11.86 -20.01 -21.16
C PRO A 266 12.85 -20.02 -22.34
N LEU A 267 14.11 -20.32 -22.07
CA LEU A 267 15.13 -20.41 -23.12
C LEU A 267 14.87 -21.59 -24.08
N GLY A 268 14.37 -22.70 -23.53
CA GLY A 268 13.92 -23.86 -24.24
C GLY A 268 15.03 -24.79 -24.81
N GLY A 269 14.81 -26.09 -24.78
CA GLY A 269 15.60 -27.10 -25.45
C GLY A 269 17.12 -26.93 -25.37
N ASP A 270 17.79 -26.98 -26.55
CA ASP A 270 19.24 -26.85 -26.62
C ASP A 270 19.78 -25.47 -26.18
N ALA A 271 18.99 -24.41 -26.30
CA ALA A 271 19.39 -23.09 -25.84
C ALA A 271 19.53 -23.06 -24.31
N TYR A 272 18.59 -23.65 -23.58
CA TYR A 272 18.70 -23.85 -22.15
C TYR A 272 19.93 -24.69 -21.77
N VAL A 273 20.10 -25.86 -22.41
CA VAL A 273 21.22 -26.75 -22.14
C VAL A 273 22.57 -26.05 -22.37
N ASN A 274 22.71 -25.33 -23.49
CA ASN A 274 23.91 -24.58 -23.82
C ASN A 274 24.17 -23.44 -22.82
N THR A 275 23.11 -22.76 -22.35
CA THR A 275 23.19 -21.70 -21.34
C THR A 275 23.71 -22.24 -20.01
N ILE A 276 23.12 -23.33 -19.49
CA ILE A 276 23.54 -23.91 -18.21
C ILE A 276 25.02 -24.38 -18.29
N LYS A 277 25.43 -25.01 -19.38
CA LYS A 277 26.82 -25.40 -19.60
C LYS A 277 27.76 -24.18 -19.66
N ASN A 278 27.36 -23.12 -20.38
CA ASN A 278 28.14 -21.88 -20.48
C ASN A 278 28.39 -21.22 -19.11
N LEU A 279 27.39 -21.28 -18.21
CA LEU A 279 27.49 -20.80 -16.85
C LEU A 279 28.20 -21.78 -15.88
N GLY A 280 28.70 -22.91 -16.40
CA GLY A 280 29.44 -23.91 -15.62
C GLY A 280 28.55 -24.80 -14.74
N GLY A 281 27.26 -24.95 -15.08
CA GLY A 281 26.32 -25.85 -14.42
C GLY A 281 26.16 -27.18 -15.17
N ASP A 282 25.43 -28.11 -14.55
CA ASP A 282 25.00 -29.38 -15.16
C ASP A 282 23.51 -29.28 -15.54
N PRO A 283 23.16 -29.27 -16.83
CA PRO A 283 21.76 -29.17 -17.27
C PRO A 283 20.90 -30.36 -16.85
N THR A 284 21.51 -31.50 -16.48
CA THR A 284 20.78 -32.68 -15.97
C THR A 284 20.48 -32.57 -14.46
N ASN A 285 21.23 -31.73 -13.73
CA ASN A 285 21.05 -31.46 -12.31
C ASN A 285 21.31 -29.97 -12.01
N PRO A 286 20.48 -29.05 -12.51
CA PRO A 286 20.76 -27.61 -12.43
C PRO A 286 20.43 -26.98 -11.06
N PHE A 287 19.59 -27.62 -10.24
CA PHE A 287 19.23 -27.11 -8.91
C PHE A 287 20.28 -27.52 -7.88
N VAL A 288 21.42 -26.84 -7.93
CA VAL A 288 22.55 -27.07 -7.03
C VAL A 288 23.12 -25.73 -6.58
N ILE A 289 23.44 -25.59 -5.30
CA ILE A 289 24.27 -24.52 -4.80
C ILE A 289 25.72 -25.03 -4.85
N PHE A 290 26.60 -24.33 -5.55
CA PHE A 290 28.01 -24.73 -5.65
C PHE A 290 28.68 -24.68 -4.29
N PRO A 291 29.56 -25.63 -3.94
CA PRO A 291 30.17 -25.70 -2.60
C PRO A 291 30.86 -24.40 -2.18
N GLU A 292 31.60 -23.77 -3.08
CA GLU A 292 32.29 -22.51 -2.85
C GLU A 292 31.31 -21.33 -2.62
N VAL A 293 30.14 -21.37 -3.25
CA VAL A 293 29.07 -20.37 -3.06
C VAL A 293 28.35 -20.60 -1.73
N ALA A 294 28.10 -21.85 -1.38
CA ALA A 294 27.55 -22.20 -0.06
C ALA A 294 28.47 -21.72 1.08
N GLU A 295 29.79 -21.90 0.92
CA GLU A 295 30.78 -21.41 1.88
C GLU A 295 30.80 -19.88 1.99
N LEU A 296 30.69 -19.15 0.84
CA LEU A 296 30.58 -17.69 0.81
C LEU A 296 29.41 -17.20 1.66
N TYR A 297 28.21 -17.75 1.44
CA TYR A 297 27.02 -17.31 2.16
C TYR A 297 26.99 -17.79 3.63
N ALA A 298 27.55 -18.97 3.93
CA ALA A 298 27.72 -19.42 5.30
C ALA A 298 28.66 -18.47 6.09
N LYS A 299 29.78 -18.06 5.50
CA LYS A 299 30.69 -17.08 6.07
C LYS A 299 29.99 -15.74 6.29
N ARG A 300 29.20 -15.27 5.32
CA ARG A 300 28.41 -14.05 5.47
C ARG A 300 27.41 -14.14 6.61
N ALA A 301 26.73 -15.27 6.78
CA ALA A 301 25.80 -15.48 7.88
C ALA A 301 26.51 -15.34 9.25
N GLU A 302 27.72 -15.89 9.40
CA GLU A 302 28.51 -15.77 10.65
C GLU A 302 29.01 -14.33 10.88
N GLU A 303 29.34 -13.58 9.81
CA GLU A 303 29.65 -12.15 9.90
C GLU A 303 28.43 -11.34 10.35
N LEU A 304 27.25 -11.62 9.75
CA LEU A 304 26.00 -10.96 10.12
C LEU A 304 25.62 -11.21 11.58
N LYS A 305 25.76 -12.43 12.10
CA LYS A 305 25.53 -12.72 13.53
C LYS A 305 26.36 -11.83 14.44
N LYS A 306 27.64 -11.58 14.10
CA LYS A 306 28.49 -10.69 14.88
C LYS A 306 28.02 -9.24 14.80
N ILE A 307 27.75 -8.73 13.59
CA ILE A 307 27.25 -7.35 13.38
C ILE A 307 25.94 -7.13 14.14
N VAL A 308 25.02 -8.09 14.06
CA VAL A 308 23.71 -8.03 14.72
C VAL A 308 23.85 -8.09 16.23
N ALA A 309 24.74 -8.96 16.76
CA ALA A 309 25.02 -9.03 18.20
C ALA A 309 25.55 -7.69 18.75
N GLU A 310 26.42 -7.00 18.00
CA GLU A 310 26.89 -5.66 18.36
C GLU A 310 25.74 -4.64 18.34
N LYS A 311 24.86 -4.68 17.34
CA LYS A 311 23.69 -3.80 17.27
C LYS A 311 22.70 -4.07 18.42
N TYR A 312 22.44 -5.32 18.77
CA TYR A 312 21.62 -5.68 19.95
C TYR A 312 22.26 -5.17 21.25
N ALA A 313 23.57 -5.31 21.42
CA ALA A 313 24.28 -4.80 22.60
C ALA A 313 24.18 -3.26 22.69
N LYS A 314 24.34 -2.54 21.59
CA LYS A 314 24.13 -1.09 21.52
C LYS A 314 22.69 -0.70 21.86
N LYS A 315 21.69 -1.41 21.31
CA LYS A 315 20.28 -1.19 21.63
C LYS A 315 19.98 -1.44 23.11
N ALA A 316 20.55 -2.51 23.70
CA ALA A 316 20.38 -2.81 25.13
C ALA A 316 20.98 -1.73 26.03
N ALA A 317 22.18 -1.22 25.69
CA ALA A 317 22.82 -0.11 26.41
C ALA A 317 22.00 1.19 26.29
N TRP A 318 21.51 1.49 25.09
CA TRP A 318 20.63 2.64 24.85
C TRP A 318 19.30 2.52 25.61
N ALA A 319 18.67 1.35 25.61
CA ALA A 319 17.42 1.08 26.33
C ALA A 319 17.58 1.24 27.85
N LYS A 320 18.74 0.83 28.39
CA LYS A 320 19.06 1.04 29.81
C LYS A 320 19.21 2.54 30.15
N ALA A 321 19.75 3.32 29.24
CA ALA A 321 19.91 4.77 29.40
C ALA A 321 18.60 5.52 29.14
N ASN A 322 17.68 4.97 28.34
CA ASN A 322 16.45 5.61 27.89
C ASN A 322 15.24 4.66 28.04
N PRO A 323 14.87 4.26 29.28
CA PRO A 323 13.86 3.21 29.49
C PRO A 323 12.47 3.57 28.95
N GLU A 324 12.08 4.83 29.01
CA GLU A 324 10.78 5.30 28.48
C GLU A 324 10.76 5.25 26.94
N LEU A 325 11.84 5.68 26.28
CA LEU A 325 11.95 5.60 24.83
C LEU A 325 12.01 4.14 24.36
N ALA A 326 12.67 3.26 25.11
CA ALA A 326 12.73 1.85 24.80
C ALA A 326 11.34 1.19 24.85
N ALA A 327 10.55 1.47 25.90
CA ALA A 327 9.17 0.99 26.01
C ALA A 327 8.30 1.55 24.87
N LYS A 328 8.51 2.81 24.47
CA LYS A 328 7.82 3.44 23.36
C LYS A 328 8.18 2.77 22.02
N LEU A 329 9.46 2.47 21.77
CA LEU A 329 9.91 1.77 20.59
C LEU A 329 9.26 0.37 20.47
N GLU A 330 9.23 -0.38 21.56
CA GLU A 330 8.56 -1.68 21.63
C GLU A 330 7.05 -1.56 21.33
N LEU A 331 6.40 -0.53 21.87
CA LEU A 331 4.98 -0.26 21.59
C LEU A 331 4.75 0.03 20.11
N PHE A 332 5.59 0.85 19.47
CA PHE A 332 5.47 1.19 18.05
C PHE A 332 5.53 -0.05 17.14
N PHE A 333 6.39 -1.01 17.47
CA PHE A 333 6.53 -2.25 16.71
C PHE A 333 5.63 -3.40 17.20
N SER A 334 4.79 -3.16 18.21
CA SER A 334 3.94 -4.22 18.79
C SER A 334 2.82 -4.73 17.87
N GLY A 335 2.48 -3.98 16.80
CA GLY A 335 1.33 -4.26 15.93
C GLY A 335 -0.04 -4.09 16.61
N LYS A 336 -0.07 -3.58 17.84
CA LYS A 336 -1.32 -3.33 18.58
C LYS A 336 -1.94 -2.00 18.18
N ALA A 337 -3.27 -1.94 18.21
CA ALA A 337 -4.00 -0.70 18.06
C ALA A 337 -3.59 0.32 19.16
N PRO A 338 -3.43 1.60 18.82
CA PRO A 338 -3.08 2.62 19.79
C PRO A 338 -4.20 2.84 20.79
N LYS A 339 -3.84 3.21 22.00
CA LYS A 339 -4.81 3.64 23.01
C LYS A 339 -5.16 5.10 22.79
N VAL A 340 -6.44 5.38 22.58
CA VAL A 340 -6.98 6.73 22.36
C VAL A 340 -8.13 6.94 23.34
N ASP A 341 -8.19 8.11 23.96
CA ASP A 341 -9.34 8.54 24.76
C ASP A 341 -10.45 9.10 23.84
N TRP A 342 -11.25 8.16 23.30
CA TRP A 342 -12.34 8.49 22.39
C TRP A 342 -13.44 9.32 23.06
N ALA A 343 -13.65 9.15 24.37
CA ALA A 343 -14.69 9.86 25.13
C ALA A 343 -14.36 11.35 25.34
N ALA A 344 -13.07 11.71 25.27
CA ALA A 344 -12.63 13.10 25.35
C ALA A 344 -12.75 13.88 24.03
N ILE A 345 -13.16 13.23 22.94
CA ILE A 345 -13.30 13.87 21.64
C ILE A 345 -14.72 14.41 21.48
N GLU A 346 -14.87 15.71 21.72
CA GLU A 346 -16.15 16.39 21.58
C GLU A 346 -16.37 16.87 20.14
N GLN A 347 -17.49 16.47 19.54
CA GLN A 347 -17.87 16.89 18.20
C GLN A 347 -18.81 18.10 18.22
N LYS A 348 -18.67 18.95 17.23
CA LYS A 348 -19.61 20.03 16.98
C LYS A 348 -20.82 19.50 16.22
N ALA A 349 -22.00 19.57 16.84
CA ALA A 349 -23.24 19.16 16.20
C ALA A 349 -23.49 19.93 14.89
N GLY A 350 -24.06 19.24 13.91
CA GLY A 350 -24.37 19.81 12.60
C GLY A 350 -23.15 20.11 11.72
N SER A 351 -22.00 19.49 12.02
CA SER A 351 -20.78 19.65 11.21
C SER A 351 -20.76 18.73 10.02
N ALA A 352 -19.99 19.11 8.97
CA ALA A 352 -19.56 18.20 7.92
C ALA A 352 -18.69 17.08 8.52
N THR A 353 -18.83 15.84 8.03
CA THR A 353 -18.05 14.73 8.57
C THR A 353 -16.54 14.89 8.31
N ARG A 354 -16.11 15.60 7.24
CA ARG A 354 -14.70 16.00 7.08
C ARG A 354 -14.20 16.91 8.20
N ALA A 355 -15.06 17.82 8.72
CA ALA A 355 -14.70 18.71 9.82
C ALA A 355 -14.66 17.93 11.15
N ALA A 356 -15.57 16.99 11.35
CA ALA A 356 -15.53 16.05 12.46
C ALA A 356 -14.26 15.18 12.42
N SER A 357 -13.86 14.71 11.24
CA SER A 357 -12.59 14.01 11.01
C SER A 357 -11.39 14.87 11.41
N ALA A 358 -11.38 16.18 11.10
CA ALA A 358 -10.32 17.09 11.55
C ALA A 358 -10.21 17.19 13.09
N THR A 359 -11.34 17.17 13.79
CA THR A 359 -11.37 17.13 15.25
C THR A 359 -10.70 15.86 15.78
N VAL A 360 -11.06 14.71 15.22
CA VAL A 360 -10.43 13.42 15.59
C VAL A 360 -8.94 13.42 15.26
N LEU A 361 -8.55 13.86 14.07
CA LEU A 361 -7.14 13.93 13.65
C LEU A 361 -6.31 14.83 14.59
N GLY A 362 -6.89 15.94 15.05
CA GLY A 362 -6.25 16.80 16.05
C GLY A 362 -6.02 16.11 17.40
N ALA A 363 -6.93 15.25 17.83
CA ALA A 363 -6.77 14.43 19.03
C ALA A 363 -5.72 13.31 18.81
N LEU A 364 -5.78 12.62 17.67
CA LEU A 364 -4.82 11.57 17.30
C LEU A 364 -3.39 12.11 17.25
N ALA A 365 -3.18 13.32 16.71
CA ALA A 365 -1.86 13.95 16.64
C ALA A 365 -1.17 14.12 18.00
N THR A 366 -1.94 14.20 19.09
CA THR A 366 -1.42 14.34 20.45
C THR A 366 -1.38 13.04 21.24
N GLN A 367 -2.12 12.01 20.81
CA GLN A 367 -2.26 10.75 21.54
C GLN A 367 -1.54 9.57 20.84
N VAL A 368 -1.26 9.67 19.54
CA VAL A 368 -0.69 8.58 18.73
C VAL A 368 0.62 9.07 18.08
N GLU A 369 1.69 9.03 18.84
CA GLU A 369 2.98 9.62 18.47
C GLU A 369 3.64 8.99 17.23
N ASN A 370 3.26 7.75 16.87
CA ASN A 370 3.76 7.05 15.68
C ASN A 370 2.82 7.14 14.47
N MET A 371 1.84 8.02 14.50
CA MET A 371 0.98 8.28 13.34
C MET A 371 1.64 9.31 12.42
N ILE A 372 1.62 9.02 11.12
CA ILE A 372 2.02 9.93 10.05
C ILE A 372 0.80 10.17 9.16
N VAL A 373 0.48 11.43 8.91
CA VAL A 373 -0.62 11.82 8.02
C VAL A 373 -0.06 12.52 6.79
N ALA A 374 -0.59 12.20 5.62
CA ALA A 374 -0.22 12.79 4.35
C ALA A 374 -1.42 13.46 3.67
N SER A 375 -1.14 14.44 2.80
CA SER A 375 -2.15 15.03 1.91
C SER A 375 -1.55 15.33 0.54
N ALA A 376 -2.38 15.18 -0.50
CA ALA A 376 -2.04 15.51 -1.89
C ALA A 376 -2.30 17.00 -2.19
N ASP A 377 -1.68 17.89 -1.43
CA ASP A 377 -1.82 19.36 -1.52
C ASP A 377 -3.24 19.89 -1.22
N LEU A 378 -4.02 19.14 -0.46
CA LEU A 378 -5.43 19.44 -0.16
C LEU A 378 -5.72 19.57 1.35
N SER A 379 -4.72 19.62 2.21
CA SER A 379 -4.88 19.48 3.68
C SER A 379 -5.87 20.46 4.31
N ASN A 380 -5.95 21.69 3.79
CA ASN A 380 -6.92 22.70 4.23
C ASN A 380 -8.37 22.39 3.80
N SER A 381 -8.56 21.59 2.75
CA SER A 381 -9.86 21.22 2.20
C SER A 381 -10.29 19.81 2.60
N ASP A 382 -9.39 18.82 2.48
CA ASP A 382 -9.65 17.45 2.95
C ASP A 382 -9.63 17.33 4.49
N LYS A 383 -9.25 18.44 5.17
CA LYS A 383 -9.24 18.59 6.62
C LYS A 383 -8.20 17.74 7.37
N THR A 384 -7.22 17.20 6.67
CA THR A 384 -6.03 16.60 7.31
C THR A 384 -5.19 17.66 8.05
N ASP A 385 -5.41 18.94 7.77
CA ASP A 385 -4.82 20.05 8.53
C ASP A 385 -5.19 20.06 10.02
N GLY A 386 -6.24 19.34 10.43
CA GLY A 386 -6.53 19.07 11.83
C GLY A 386 -5.37 18.39 12.55
N PHE A 387 -4.71 17.44 11.88
CA PHE A 387 -3.47 16.81 12.35
C PHE A 387 -2.27 17.76 12.23
N LEU A 388 -2.08 18.38 11.07
CA LEU A 388 -0.94 19.25 10.78
C LEU A 388 -0.80 20.41 11.76
N LYS A 389 -1.90 20.98 12.24
CA LYS A 389 -1.92 22.06 13.26
C LYS A 389 -1.30 21.67 14.60
N LYS A 390 -1.12 20.37 14.86
CA LYS A 390 -0.52 19.86 16.11
C LYS A 390 0.91 19.34 15.91
N THR A 391 1.42 19.35 14.69
CA THR A 391 2.77 18.91 14.31
C THR A 391 3.32 19.83 13.21
N HIS A 392 4.33 19.37 12.47
CA HIS A 392 4.84 20.04 11.28
C HIS A 392 5.17 19.04 10.17
N SER A 393 5.34 19.56 8.96
CA SER A 393 5.66 18.73 7.79
C SER A 393 7.13 18.33 7.78
N PHE A 394 7.40 17.14 7.20
CA PHE A 394 8.76 16.71 6.90
C PHE A 394 9.46 17.68 5.95
N LYS A 395 10.74 17.86 6.18
CA LYS A 395 11.64 18.66 5.34
C LYS A 395 12.99 17.95 5.24
N LYS A 396 13.79 18.30 4.24
CA LYS A 396 15.16 17.84 4.14
C LYS A 396 15.91 18.12 5.46
N GLY A 397 16.42 17.06 6.07
CA GLY A 397 17.15 17.11 7.34
C GLY A 397 16.26 17.19 8.60
N ASP A 398 14.94 17.31 8.47
CA ASP A 398 14.02 17.35 9.63
C ASP A 398 12.83 16.40 9.45
N PHE A 399 12.85 15.30 10.19
CA PHE A 399 11.80 14.29 10.28
C PHE A 399 11.20 14.19 11.69
N SER A 400 11.37 15.22 12.53
CA SER A 400 10.81 15.29 13.87
C SER A 400 9.31 15.57 13.88
N GLY A 401 8.76 16.15 12.80
CA GLY A 401 7.32 16.25 12.57
C GLY A 401 6.65 14.90 12.27
N ALA A 402 5.37 14.95 11.90
CA ALA A 402 4.57 13.77 11.59
C ALA A 402 3.61 13.98 10.40
N PHE A 403 3.88 14.98 9.55
CA PHE A 403 3.04 15.26 8.39
C PHE A 403 3.85 15.19 7.09
N PHE A 404 3.30 14.50 6.09
CA PHE A 404 3.91 14.36 4.78
C PHE A 404 3.12 15.16 3.72
N GLN A 405 3.74 16.22 3.20
CA GLN A 405 3.23 16.98 2.05
C GLN A 405 3.65 16.27 0.77
N ALA A 406 2.75 15.52 0.18
CA ALA A 406 3.04 14.73 -1.02
C ALA A 406 3.06 15.56 -2.32
N GLY A 407 2.42 16.74 -2.29
CA GLY A 407 2.07 17.47 -3.51
C GLY A 407 0.94 16.77 -4.27
N VAL A 408 0.59 17.26 -5.45
CA VAL A 408 -0.48 16.68 -6.27
C VAL A 408 0.03 15.37 -6.91
N SER A 409 -0.08 14.27 -6.17
CA SER A 409 0.55 12.98 -6.49
C SER A 409 -0.11 11.84 -5.71
N GLU A 410 -1.39 11.60 -5.93
CA GLU A 410 -2.24 10.70 -5.12
C GLU A 410 -1.71 9.26 -5.12
N LEU A 411 -1.33 8.73 -6.29
CA LEU A 411 -0.80 7.36 -6.38
C LEU A 411 0.53 7.22 -5.63
N SER A 412 1.45 8.17 -5.83
CA SER A 412 2.74 8.18 -5.12
C SER A 412 2.53 8.32 -3.63
N MET A 413 1.64 9.22 -3.17
CA MET A 413 1.30 9.40 -1.76
C MET A 413 0.78 8.10 -1.13
N ALA A 414 -0.17 7.45 -1.78
CA ALA A 414 -0.76 6.21 -1.30
C ALA A 414 0.28 5.08 -1.19
N CYS A 415 1.11 4.89 -2.23
CA CYS A 415 2.17 3.89 -2.21
C CYS A 415 3.28 4.22 -1.20
N ILE A 416 3.63 5.48 -1.01
CA ILE A 416 4.56 5.91 0.05
C ILE A 416 4.01 5.55 1.44
N CYS A 417 2.72 5.79 1.69
CA CYS A 417 2.07 5.39 2.94
C CYS A 417 2.06 3.86 3.15
N ILE A 418 1.90 3.08 2.08
CA ILE A 418 2.05 1.62 2.13
C ILE A 418 3.48 1.25 2.49
N GLY A 419 4.47 1.89 1.88
CA GLY A 419 5.89 1.68 2.19
C GLY A 419 6.24 2.00 3.65
N MET A 420 5.67 3.07 4.21
CA MET A 420 5.79 3.39 5.65
C MET A 420 5.21 2.26 6.50
N SER A 421 4.04 1.73 6.13
CA SER A 421 3.40 0.61 6.83
C SER A 421 4.23 -0.67 6.74
N LEU A 422 4.79 -1.00 5.57
CA LEU A 422 5.68 -2.15 5.36
C LEU A 422 6.95 -2.06 6.21
N HIS A 423 7.50 -0.85 6.42
CA HIS A 423 8.62 -0.66 7.33
C HIS A 423 8.25 -1.09 8.75
N GLY A 424 7.04 -0.79 9.18
CA GLY A 424 6.57 -1.02 10.53
C GLY A 424 6.95 0.11 11.49
N GLY A 425 6.41 0.08 12.69
CA GLY A 425 6.64 1.08 13.73
C GLY A 425 5.81 2.36 13.56
N VAL A 426 5.09 2.53 12.45
CA VAL A 426 4.28 3.72 12.16
C VAL A 426 2.87 3.34 11.71
N ILE A 427 1.93 4.25 11.93
CA ILE A 427 0.55 4.17 11.41
C ILE A 427 0.42 5.26 10.35
N ALA A 428 0.22 4.87 9.10
CA ALA A 428 0.14 5.79 7.97
C ALA A 428 -1.32 6.08 7.58
N ALA A 429 -1.62 7.36 7.35
CA ALA A 429 -2.87 7.82 6.78
C ALA A 429 -2.61 8.84 5.68
N CYS A 430 -3.49 8.88 4.66
CA CYS A 430 -3.37 9.84 3.57
C CYS A 430 -4.73 10.33 3.08
N GLY A 431 -4.80 11.63 2.78
CA GLY A 431 -6.04 12.32 2.42
C GLY A 431 -6.03 12.93 1.03
N THR A 432 -7.21 12.88 0.38
CA THR A 432 -7.54 13.58 -0.87
C THR A 432 -9.06 13.66 -1.02
N PHE A 433 -9.56 14.22 -2.14
CA PHE A 433 -10.97 14.16 -2.49
C PHE A 433 -11.35 12.77 -2.99
N PHE A 434 -12.60 12.37 -2.75
CA PHE A 434 -13.02 11.00 -3.01
C PHE A 434 -13.01 10.64 -4.50
N VAL A 435 -13.33 11.58 -5.39
CA VAL A 435 -13.22 11.33 -6.84
C VAL A 435 -11.80 10.94 -7.26
N PHE A 436 -10.78 11.48 -6.58
CA PHE A 436 -9.38 11.17 -6.85
C PHE A 436 -8.91 9.84 -6.23
N SER A 437 -9.81 9.10 -5.55
CA SER A 437 -9.56 7.69 -5.26
C SER A 437 -9.30 6.87 -6.52
N ASP A 438 -9.75 7.35 -7.69
CA ASP A 438 -9.47 6.74 -9.00
C ASP A 438 -7.96 6.67 -9.29
N TYR A 439 -7.22 7.72 -8.94
CA TYR A 439 -5.75 7.68 -9.03
C TYR A 439 -5.12 6.71 -8.01
N MET A 440 -5.76 6.49 -6.87
CA MET A 440 -5.22 5.67 -5.78
C MET A 440 -5.57 4.19 -5.87
N LYS A 441 -6.52 3.79 -6.70
CA LYS A 441 -7.04 2.41 -6.77
C LYS A 441 -5.96 1.33 -6.92
N PRO A 442 -4.92 1.48 -7.75
CA PRO A 442 -3.84 0.50 -7.81
C PRO A 442 -3.13 0.31 -6.46
N ALA A 443 -2.88 1.40 -5.73
CA ALA A 443 -2.27 1.37 -4.41
C ALA A 443 -3.21 0.73 -3.37
N VAL A 444 -4.50 1.11 -3.36
CA VAL A 444 -5.51 0.52 -2.46
C VAL A 444 -5.57 -1.01 -2.63
N ARG A 445 -5.54 -1.49 -3.88
CA ARG A 445 -5.49 -2.92 -4.18
C ARG A 445 -4.24 -3.58 -3.62
N MET A 446 -3.07 -2.94 -3.73
CA MET A 446 -1.82 -3.48 -3.20
C MET A 446 -1.79 -3.45 -1.66
N ALA A 447 -2.34 -2.40 -1.03
CA ALA A 447 -2.50 -2.36 0.43
C ALA A 447 -3.37 -3.53 0.92
N ALA A 448 -4.47 -3.81 0.23
CA ALA A 448 -5.37 -4.93 0.54
C ALA A 448 -4.69 -6.29 0.35
N LEU A 449 -3.97 -6.48 -0.76
CA LEU A 449 -3.25 -7.71 -1.07
C LEU A 449 -2.14 -8.01 -0.05
N MET A 450 -1.41 -6.98 0.37
CA MET A 450 -0.33 -7.08 1.37
C MET A 450 -0.82 -6.97 2.82
N GLU A 451 -2.13 -6.80 3.04
CA GLU A 451 -2.72 -6.64 4.38
C GLU A 451 -2.11 -5.46 5.16
N GLN A 452 -1.87 -4.32 4.48
CA GLN A 452 -1.29 -3.14 5.11
C GLN A 452 -2.36 -2.20 5.65
N PRO A 453 -2.34 -1.85 6.96
CA PRO A 453 -3.42 -1.12 7.63
C PRO A 453 -3.35 0.41 7.40
N VAL A 454 -3.12 0.86 6.18
CA VAL A 454 -3.14 2.27 5.80
C VAL A 454 -4.56 2.83 5.90
N LYS A 455 -4.69 4.08 6.40
CA LYS A 455 -5.97 4.78 6.50
C LYS A 455 -6.10 5.77 5.34
N PHE A 456 -6.96 5.44 4.38
CA PHE A 456 -7.29 6.31 3.26
C PHE A 456 -8.43 7.24 3.66
N ILE A 457 -8.19 8.54 3.63
CA ILE A 457 -9.13 9.60 4.03
C ILE A 457 -9.63 10.24 2.74
N TRP A 458 -10.91 10.04 2.42
CA TRP A 458 -11.54 10.57 1.24
C TRP A 458 -12.67 11.53 1.61
N THR A 459 -12.52 12.79 1.24
CA THR A 459 -13.52 13.82 1.50
C THR A 459 -14.24 14.22 0.22
N HIS A 460 -15.30 15.05 0.33
CA HIS A 460 -16.10 15.42 -0.84
C HIS A 460 -16.77 14.17 -1.44
N ASP A 461 -17.56 13.51 -0.60
CA ASP A 461 -18.04 12.14 -0.76
C ASP A 461 -19.01 11.90 -1.92
N ALA A 462 -19.66 12.98 -2.46
CA ALA A 462 -20.69 12.84 -3.46
C ALA A 462 -20.96 14.16 -4.22
N PHE A 463 -22.02 14.23 -5.02
CA PHE A 463 -22.40 15.40 -5.85
C PHE A 463 -22.55 16.71 -5.05
N ARG A 464 -22.71 16.66 -3.72
CA ARG A 464 -22.74 17.84 -2.84
C ARG A 464 -21.39 18.55 -2.70
N VAL A 465 -20.39 18.15 -3.49
CA VAL A 465 -19.22 18.99 -3.81
C VAL A 465 -19.69 20.32 -4.40
N GLY A 466 -20.70 20.26 -5.25
CA GLY A 466 -21.47 21.43 -5.64
C GLY A 466 -20.89 22.16 -6.84
N GLU A 467 -20.39 23.38 -6.62
CA GLU A 467 -19.99 24.31 -7.67
C GLU A 467 -18.81 23.82 -8.52
N ASP A 468 -17.95 22.93 -7.99
CA ASP A 468 -16.83 22.35 -8.74
C ASP A 468 -17.29 21.41 -9.87
N GLY A 469 -18.49 20.84 -9.73
CA GLY A 469 -19.19 20.10 -10.77
C GLY A 469 -18.68 18.69 -11.05
N PRO A 470 -19.04 18.09 -12.19
CA PRO A 470 -18.91 16.65 -12.47
C PRO A 470 -17.48 16.09 -12.35
N THR A 471 -16.44 16.90 -12.60
CA THR A 471 -15.04 16.46 -12.49
C THR A 471 -14.59 16.20 -11.06
N HIS A 472 -15.34 16.70 -10.08
CA HIS A 472 -15.05 16.59 -8.65
C HIS A 472 -16.13 15.85 -7.87
N GLU A 473 -17.22 15.47 -8.51
CA GLU A 473 -18.38 14.81 -7.91
C GLU A 473 -18.29 13.29 -8.08
N PRO A 474 -17.99 12.52 -7.03
CA PRO A 474 -18.04 11.06 -7.07
C PRO A 474 -19.47 10.55 -7.34
N VAL A 475 -19.59 9.56 -8.21
CA VAL A 475 -20.84 8.85 -8.50
C VAL A 475 -20.62 7.34 -8.38
N GLU A 476 -19.66 6.81 -9.15
CA GLU A 476 -19.33 5.39 -9.19
C GLU A 476 -18.26 4.99 -8.17
N GLN A 477 -17.51 5.93 -7.59
CA GLN A 477 -16.37 5.66 -6.72
C GLN A 477 -16.76 4.86 -5.47
N GLU A 478 -17.92 5.18 -4.84
CA GLU A 478 -18.34 4.44 -3.65
C GLU A 478 -18.62 2.97 -3.99
N ALA A 479 -19.33 2.69 -5.08
CA ALA A 479 -19.59 1.33 -5.53
C ALA A 479 -18.28 0.57 -5.80
N GLN A 480 -17.31 1.21 -6.46
CA GLN A 480 -16.01 0.62 -6.76
C GLN A 480 -15.19 0.30 -5.48
N ILE A 481 -15.16 1.20 -4.50
CA ILE A 481 -14.44 0.98 -3.24
C ILE A 481 -15.14 -0.08 -2.39
N ARG A 482 -16.49 -0.10 -2.37
CA ARG A 482 -17.25 -1.14 -1.65
C ARG A 482 -17.05 -2.54 -2.21
N LEU A 483 -16.61 -2.71 -3.45
CA LEU A 483 -16.17 -4.02 -3.95
C LEU A 483 -14.98 -4.57 -3.17
N MET A 484 -14.08 -3.70 -2.66
CA MET A 484 -12.93 -4.12 -1.88
C MET A 484 -13.33 -4.69 -0.51
N GLU A 485 -14.42 -4.22 0.11
CA GLU A 485 -14.92 -4.83 1.35
C GLU A 485 -15.65 -6.17 1.14
N LYS A 486 -16.06 -6.47 -0.12
CA LYS A 486 -16.67 -7.76 -0.49
C LYS A 486 -15.63 -8.80 -0.91
N LEU A 487 -14.47 -8.35 -1.42
CA LEU A 487 -13.34 -9.20 -1.77
C LEU A 487 -12.72 -9.79 -0.50
N LYS A 488 -12.49 -11.10 -0.49
CA LYS A 488 -11.78 -11.76 0.61
C LYS A 488 -10.28 -11.83 0.32
N ASN A 489 -9.47 -11.59 1.35
CA ASN A 489 -8.04 -11.85 1.29
C ASN A 489 -7.76 -13.37 1.43
N HIS A 490 -6.50 -13.78 1.30
CA HIS A 490 -6.11 -15.19 1.36
C HIS A 490 -6.41 -15.86 2.73
N LYS A 491 -6.65 -15.07 3.77
CA LYS A 491 -7.07 -15.55 5.10
C LYS A 491 -8.59 -15.65 5.27
N GLY A 492 -9.36 -15.31 4.24
CA GLY A 492 -10.83 -15.36 4.25
C GLY A 492 -11.50 -14.16 4.91
N HIS A 493 -10.74 -13.12 5.30
CA HIS A 493 -11.27 -11.86 5.82
C HIS A 493 -11.60 -10.87 4.69
N ASN A 494 -12.45 -9.88 4.99
CA ASN A 494 -12.66 -8.77 4.06
C ASN A 494 -11.32 -8.07 3.78
N SER A 495 -11.02 -7.81 2.51
CA SER A 495 -9.72 -7.25 2.14
C SER A 495 -9.55 -5.78 2.49
N MET A 496 -10.65 -5.08 2.82
CA MET A 496 -10.67 -3.68 3.23
C MET A 496 -11.84 -3.40 4.17
N LEU A 497 -11.67 -2.46 5.10
CA LEU A 497 -12.74 -1.84 5.88
C LEU A 497 -13.14 -0.53 5.17
N VAL A 498 -14.43 -0.34 4.87
CA VAL A 498 -14.95 0.90 4.26
C VAL A 498 -16.01 1.48 5.17
N LEU A 499 -15.87 2.78 5.51
CA LEU A 499 -16.74 3.49 6.43
C LEU A 499 -17.18 4.84 5.84
N ARG A 500 -18.50 5.06 5.76
CA ARG A 500 -19.09 6.34 5.35
C ARG A 500 -20.09 6.79 6.42
N PRO A 501 -19.63 7.57 7.43
CA PRO A 501 -20.43 7.95 8.58
C PRO A 501 -21.53 8.95 8.25
N ALA A 502 -22.65 8.85 8.96
CA ALA A 502 -23.86 9.64 8.75
C ALA A 502 -23.75 11.06 9.32
N ASP A 503 -22.99 11.26 10.38
CA ASP A 503 -22.83 12.56 11.05
C ASP A 503 -21.50 12.68 11.81
N ALA A 504 -21.36 13.75 12.57
CA ALA A 504 -20.14 14.04 13.32
C ALA A 504 -19.84 13.01 14.42
N GLU A 505 -20.84 12.51 15.12
CA GLU A 505 -20.67 11.52 16.19
C GLU A 505 -20.29 10.15 15.61
N GLU A 506 -20.99 9.69 14.56
CA GLU A 506 -20.64 8.45 13.87
C GLU A 506 -19.24 8.52 13.24
N THR A 507 -18.73 9.72 12.89
CA THR A 507 -17.35 9.93 12.41
C THR A 507 -16.33 9.57 13.47
N THR A 508 -16.57 9.85 14.75
CA THR A 508 -15.68 9.44 15.83
C THR A 508 -15.61 7.92 15.94
N ILE A 509 -16.76 7.24 15.84
CA ILE A 509 -16.80 5.77 15.84
C ILE A 509 -16.11 5.19 14.60
N ALA A 510 -16.29 5.80 13.43
CA ALA A 510 -15.59 5.37 12.21
C ALA A 510 -14.06 5.44 12.36
N TRP A 511 -13.54 6.51 12.96
CA TRP A 511 -12.11 6.62 13.26
C TRP A 511 -11.64 5.61 14.32
N LYS A 512 -12.45 5.35 15.37
CA LYS A 512 -12.16 4.32 16.37
C LYS A 512 -11.97 2.96 15.68
N LEU A 513 -12.92 2.54 14.84
CA LEU A 513 -12.84 1.31 14.06
C LEU A 513 -11.63 1.29 13.10
N ALA A 514 -11.34 2.42 12.46
CA ALA A 514 -10.18 2.57 11.60
C ALA A 514 -8.86 2.35 12.36
N MET A 515 -8.72 2.93 13.56
CA MET A 515 -7.51 2.79 14.37
C MET A 515 -7.37 1.41 15.02
N GLU A 516 -8.48 0.72 15.27
CA GLU A 516 -8.51 -0.67 15.74
C GLU A 516 -8.19 -1.68 14.62
N ASN A 517 -8.47 -1.33 13.37
CA ASN A 517 -8.15 -2.18 12.21
C ASN A 517 -6.65 -2.13 11.87
N MET A 518 -5.87 -3.04 12.43
CA MET A 518 -4.42 -3.15 12.22
C MET A 518 -4.03 -4.26 11.23
N SER A 519 -4.99 -4.82 10.47
CA SER A 519 -4.75 -5.97 9.61
C SER A 519 -5.08 -5.76 8.13
N THR A 520 -5.86 -4.73 7.81
CA THR A 520 -6.27 -4.42 6.43
C THR A 520 -6.38 -2.91 6.24
N PRO A 521 -6.33 -2.39 5.00
CA PRO A 521 -6.55 -0.96 4.78
C PRO A 521 -7.97 -0.54 5.18
N THR A 522 -8.11 0.72 5.56
CA THR A 522 -9.41 1.33 5.87
C THR A 522 -9.66 2.51 4.94
N GLY A 523 -10.82 2.56 4.30
CA GLY A 523 -11.34 3.72 3.58
C GLY A 523 -12.35 4.48 4.43
N LEU A 524 -12.09 5.76 4.66
CA LEU A 524 -12.94 6.70 5.40
C LEU A 524 -13.48 7.73 4.43
N ILE A 525 -14.80 7.77 4.23
CA ILE A 525 -15.47 8.60 3.23
C ILE A 525 -16.28 9.68 3.95
N PHE A 526 -15.94 10.97 3.73
CA PHE A 526 -16.48 12.09 4.49
C PHE A 526 -17.12 13.17 3.61
N SER A 527 -18.21 13.75 4.08
CA SER A 527 -18.94 14.82 3.39
C SER A 527 -18.19 16.15 3.36
N ARG A 528 -18.43 16.93 2.31
CA ARG A 528 -18.03 18.35 2.25
C ARG A 528 -19.02 19.26 2.99
N GLN A 529 -20.31 19.04 2.78
CA GLN A 529 -21.40 19.83 3.35
C GLN A 529 -21.67 19.46 4.81
N ASN A 530 -22.26 20.38 5.53
CA ASN A 530 -22.76 20.14 6.89
C ASN A 530 -23.91 19.15 6.88
N ILE A 531 -24.00 18.33 7.92
CA ILE A 531 -25.04 17.30 8.07
C ILE A 531 -25.66 17.46 9.46
N ALA A 532 -27.02 17.42 9.55
CA ALA A 532 -27.70 17.36 10.83
C ALA A 532 -27.34 16.06 11.57
N ASN A 533 -27.15 16.14 12.88
CA ASN A 533 -26.95 14.95 13.70
C ASN A 533 -28.16 14.03 13.61
N LEU A 534 -27.92 12.73 13.76
CA LEU A 534 -28.99 11.74 13.92
C LEU A 534 -29.84 12.04 15.17
N PRO A 535 -31.09 11.54 15.23
CA PRO A 535 -31.98 11.79 16.35
C PRO A 535 -31.35 11.46 17.71
N ALA A 536 -31.66 12.29 18.71
CA ALA A 536 -31.20 12.11 20.08
C ALA A 536 -31.57 10.72 20.61
N GLY A 537 -30.64 10.07 21.31
CA GLY A 537 -30.79 8.71 21.81
C GLY A 537 -30.30 7.63 20.82
N THR A 538 -29.75 8.01 19.67
CA THR A 538 -29.06 7.07 18.78
C THR A 538 -27.83 6.47 19.46
N ASP A 539 -27.71 5.14 19.47
CA ASP A 539 -26.56 4.42 20.01
C ASP A 539 -25.48 4.24 18.93
N TYR A 540 -24.60 5.21 18.83
CA TYR A 540 -23.53 5.23 17.81
C TYR A 540 -22.52 4.10 17.93
N GLU A 541 -22.35 3.46 19.11
CA GLU A 541 -21.48 2.29 19.26
C GLU A 541 -21.95 1.12 18.39
N GLN A 542 -23.23 1.07 18.02
CA GLN A 542 -23.77 0.06 17.10
C GLN A 542 -23.23 0.20 15.66
N ALA A 543 -22.65 1.33 15.28
CA ALA A 543 -21.98 1.51 14.00
C ALA A 543 -20.85 0.50 13.79
N ALA A 544 -20.26 -0.01 14.87
CA ALA A 544 -19.27 -1.10 14.84
C ALA A 544 -19.81 -2.40 14.24
N LYS A 545 -21.14 -2.57 14.15
CA LYS A 545 -21.79 -3.71 13.51
C LYS A 545 -22.05 -3.50 12.01
N GLY A 546 -21.73 -2.31 11.49
CA GLY A 546 -21.80 -1.98 10.07
C GLY A 546 -23.15 -1.48 9.58
N ALA A 547 -24.25 -1.87 10.21
CA ALA A 547 -25.59 -1.29 10.04
C ALA A 547 -26.38 -1.43 11.34
N TYR A 548 -27.17 -0.40 11.69
CA TYR A 548 -27.90 -0.36 12.94
C TYR A 548 -29.14 0.54 12.87
N ILE A 549 -30.08 0.34 13.79
CA ILE A 549 -31.31 1.10 13.87
C ILE A 549 -31.05 2.46 14.54
N VAL A 550 -31.45 3.53 13.85
CA VAL A 550 -31.40 4.91 14.34
C VAL A 550 -32.52 5.16 15.36
N ALA A 551 -32.27 5.96 16.39
CA ALA A 551 -33.28 6.31 17.40
C ALA A 551 -34.54 6.93 16.79
N GLY A 552 -35.67 6.73 17.48
CA GLY A 552 -36.96 7.16 16.99
C GLY A 552 -37.58 6.26 15.90
N SER A 553 -36.98 5.12 15.58
CA SER A 553 -37.54 4.11 14.69
C SER A 553 -38.72 3.34 15.33
N ASP A 554 -39.69 2.95 14.51
CA ASP A 554 -40.85 2.17 14.98
C ASP A 554 -40.51 0.67 15.10
N GLU A 555 -41.07 -0.04 16.10
CA GLU A 555 -40.79 -1.47 16.33
C GLU A 555 -41.28 -2.39 15.22
N ASN A 556 -42.51 -2.14 14.69
CA ASN A 556 -43.11 -2.90 13.62
C ASN A 556 -43.31 -1.98 12.41
N PRO A 557 -42.28 -1.73 11.59
CA PRO A 557 -42.35 -0.78 10.51
C PRO A 557 -43.11 -1.31 9.30
N ASP A 558 -43.88 -0.43 8.63
CA ASP A 558 -44.45 -0.68 7.32
C ASP A 558 -43.37 -0.64 6.21
N VAL A 559 -42.29 0.12 6.47
CA VAL A 559 -41.14 0.29 5.57
C VAL A 559 -39.87 0.52 6.35
N ILE A 560 -38.76 0.02 5.84
CA ILE A 560 -37.39 0.28 6.34
C ILE A 560 -36.67 1.22 5.37
N LEU A 561 -36.07 2.28 5.89
CA LEU A 561 -35.27 3.21 5.12
C LEU A 561 -33.77 2.98 5.45
N VAL A 562 -32.93 2.79 4.44
CA VAL A 562 -31.49 2.51 4.65
C VAL A 562 -30.61 3.43 3.82
N ALA A 563 -29.57 3.98 4.43
CA ALA A 563 -28.54 4.77 3.76
C ALA A 563 -27.20 4.68 4.51
N SER A 564 -26.15 5.16 3.88
CA SER A 564 -24.87 5.52 4.51
C SER A 564 -24.60 7.01 4.31
N GLY A 565 -23.75 7.60 5.16
CA GLY A 565 -23.35 9.01 4.99
C GLY A 565 -24.51 9.99 5.13
N SER A 566 -24.40 11.10 4.42
CA SER A 566 -25.33 12.24 4.52
C SER A 566 -26.78 11.91 4.16
N GLU A 567 -27.03 10.86 3.41
CA GLU A 567 -28.39 10.47 2.99
C GLU A 567 -29.22 9.96 4.17
N VAL A 568 -28.61 9.49 5.26
CA VAL A 568 -29.35 9.12 6.49
C VAL A 568 -30.15 10.30 7.03
N ALA A 569 -29.56 11.51 7.07
CA ALA A 569 -30.27 12.72 7.48
C ALA A 569 -31.46 13.06 6.55
N THR A 570 -31.32 12.84 5.26
CA THR A 570 -32.43 13.02 4.28
C THR A 570 -33.56 12.02 4.55
N LEU A 571 -33.22 10.76 4.87
CA LEU A 571 -34.22 9.75 5.25
C LEU A 571 -34.95 10.10 6.55
N VAL A 572 -34.21 10.62 7.55
CA VAL A 572 -34.81 11.11 8.82
C VAL A 572 -35.83 12.20 8.53
N ALA A 573 -35.50 13.20 7.70
CA ALA A 573 -36.41 14.28 7.33
C ALA A 573 -37.64 13.75 6.56
N GLY A 574 -37.47 12.79 5.65
CA GLY A 574 -38.56 12.15 4.93
C GLY A 574 -39.51 11.34 5.82
N THR A 575 -38.96 10.74 6.89
CA THR A 575 -39.73 9.97 7.87
C THR A 575 -40.77 10.83 8.59
N GLU A 576 -40.49 12.10 8.85
CA GLU A 576 -41.45 13.02 9.49
C GLU A 576 -42.70 13.21 8.62
N LEU A 577 -42.53 13.27 7.29
CA LEU A 577 -43.63 13.38 6.35
C LEU A 577 -44.46 12.07 6.29
N LEU A 578 -43.80 10.93 6.24
CA LEU A 578 -44.45 9.61 6.22
C LEU A 578 -45.32 9.37 7.47
N ARG A 579 -44.81 9.77 8.65
CA ARG A 579 -45.50 9.63 9.93
C ARG A 579 -46.79 10.47 10.02
N LYS A 580 -46.81 11.64 9.37
CA LYS A 580 -48.04 12.44 9.28
C LYS A 580 -49.19 11.68 8.60
N ASP A 581 -48.84 10.75 7.71
CA ASP A 581 -49.78 9.86 7.03
C ASP A 581 -49.98 8.51 7.75
N GLY A 582 -49.49 8.36 8.95
CA GLY A 582 -49.62 7.16 9.77
C GLY A 582 -48.70 6.00 9.39
N VAL A 583 -47.72 6.22 8.51
CA VAL A 583 -46.77 5.18 8.09
C VAL A 583 -45.73 4.97 9.20
N LYS A 584 -45.54 3.72 9.61
CA LYS A 584 -44.52 3.33 10.57
C LYS A 584 -43.17 3.09 9.86
N VAL A 585 -42.12 3.70 10.34
CA VAL A 585 -40.82 3.73 9.67
C VAL A 585 -39.68 3.30 10.58
N ARG A 586 -38.86 2.39 10.10
CA ARG A 586 -37.54 2.11 10.69
C ARG A 586 -36.46 2.80 9.85
N ILE A 587 -35.53 3.48 10.48
CA ILE A 587 -34.38 4.11 9.84
C ILE A 587 -33.12 3.29 10.20
N VAL A 588 -32.32 2.95 9.20
CA VAL A 588 -31.07 2.22 9.36
C VAL A 588 -29.92 3.06 8.82
N SER A 589 -28.93 3.37 9.67
CA SER A 589 -27.62 3.83 9.22
C SER A 589 -26.75 2.63 8.93
N ALA A 590 -26.14 2.60 7.73
CA ALA A 590 -25.30 1.50 7.25
C ALA A 590 -23.90 2.01 6.83
N PRO A 591 -23.06 2.46 7.76
CA PRO A 591 -21.74 2.99 7.44
C PRO A 591 -20.82 1.97 6.75
N SER A 592 -21.01 0.65 6.95
CA SER A 592 -20.20 -0.40 6.33
C SER A 592 -21.01 -1.66 6.03
N GLU A 593 -21.27 -1.93 4.76
CA GLU A 593 -21.90 -3.19 4.35
C GLU A 593 -21.04 -4.40 4.71
N GLY A 594 -19.70 -4.28 4.57
CA GLY A 594 -18.78 -5.38 4.89
C GLY A 594 -18.83 -5.82 6.35
N LEU A 595 -18.85 -4.88 7.29
CA LEU A 595 -19.02 -5.19 8.71
C LEU A 595 -20.37 -5.79 9.01
N PHE A 596 -21.45 -5.26 8.40
CA PHE A 596 -22.80 -5.78 8.58
C PHE A 596 -22.92 -7.24 8.09
N ARG A 597 -22.33 -7.55 6.93
CA ARG A 597 -22.36 -8.91 6.37
C ARG A 597 -21.54 -9.92 7.18
N ASN A 598 -20.61 -9.45 8.02
CA ASN A 598 -19.88 -10.30 8.96
C ASN A 598 -20.65 -10.57 10.26
N GLN A 599 -21.77 -9.91 10.50
CA GLN A 599 -22.60 -10.17 11.68
C GLN A 599 -23.34 -11.51 11.59
N PRO A 600 -23.75 -12.11 12.73
CA PRO A 600 -24.64 -13.27 12.71
C PRO A 600 -25.92 -13.01 11.90
N LYS A 601 -26.47 -14.06 11.29
CA LYS A 601 -27.69 -13.95 10.47
C LYS A 601 -28.87 -13.37 11.26
N GLU A 602 -28.99 -13.75 12.51
CA GLU A 602 -30.04 -13.27 13.41
C GLU A 602 -29.97 -11.75 13.59
N TYR A 603 -28.76 -11.19 13.66
CA TYR A 603 -28.59 -9.74 13.71
C TYR A 603 -28.96 -9.10 12.37
N GLN A 604 -28.49 -9.66 11.25
CA GLN A 604 -28.80 -9.12 9.93
C GLN A 604 -30.33 -9.10 9.69
N GLU A 605 -31.02 -10.18 10.01
CA GLU A 605 -32.47 -10.29 9.91
C GLU A 605 -33.20 -9.36 10.89
N ALA A 606 -32.68 -9.10 12.07
CA ALA A 606 -33.26 -8.15 13.02
C ALA A 606 -33.20 -6.70 12.50
N ILE A 607 -32.14 -6.34 11.74
CA ILE A 607 -31.95 -4.99 11.19
C ILE A 607 -32.69 -4.84 9.85
N LEU A 608 -32.46 -5.75 8.90
CA LEU A 608 -32.98 -5.76 7.52
C LEU A 608 -33.62 -7.13 7.21
N PRO A 609 -34.84 -7.41 7.65
CA PRO A 609 -35.53 -8.65 7.35
C PRO A 609 -35.72 -8.85 5.84
N ALA A 610 -35.56 -10.10 5.37
CA ALA A 610 -35.57 -10.41 3.95
C ALA A 610 -36.93 -10.13 3.25
N ASP A 611 -38.02 -10.19 4.01
CA ASP A 611 -39.42 -9.97 3.53
C ASP A 611 -39.90 -8.51 3.73
N ALA A 612 -39.07 -7.64 4.34
CA ALA A 612 -39.44 -6.24 4.56
C ALA A 612 -39.44 -5.43 3.26
N LYS A 613 -40.32 -4.42 3.21
CA LYS A 613 -40.22 -3.36 2.19
C LYS A 613 -39.09 -2.43 2.57
N ILE A 614 -38.05 -2.38 1.74
CA ILE A 614 -36.84 -1.59 2.01
C ILE A 614 -36.66 -0.52 0.93
N PHE A 615 -36.52 0.74 1.35
CA PHE A 615 -36.14 1.85 0.50
C PHE A 615 -34.73 2.31 0.85
N GLY A 616 -33.83 2.31 -0.15
CA GLY A 616 -32.46 2.82 -0.02
C GLY A 616 -32.32 4.19 -0.69
N MET A 617 -31.43 5.03 -0.14
CA MET A 617 -31.00 6.28 -0.78
C MET A 617 -29.47 6.38 -0.74
N THR A 618 -28.86 6.66 -1.88
CA THR A 618 -27.41 6.87 -2.01
C THR A 618 -27.12 8.00 -3.01
N ALA A 619 -26.19 8.87 -2.68
CA ALA A 619 -25.74 9.94 -3.58
C ALA A 619 -24.80 9.43 -4.71
N GLY A 620 -24.52 8.13 -4.76
CA GLY A 620 -23.85 7.43 -5.84
C GLY A 620 -24.80 6.57 -6.67
N LEU A 621 -24.24 5.61 -7.41
CA LEU A 621 -25.03 4.66 -8.21
C LEU A 621 -25.93 3.79 -7.30
N PRO A 622 -27.17 3.47 -7.72
CA PRO A 622 -28.08 2.60 -6.96
C PRO A 622 -27.49 1.25 -6.56
N VAL A 623 -26.58 0.69 -7.38
CA VAL A 623 -25.90 -0.58 -7.09
C VAL A 623 -25.13 -0.56 -5.77
N THR A 624 -24.73 0.59 -5.27
CA THR A 624 -24.02 0.77 -4.00
C THR A 624 -24.81 0.17 -2.82
N LEU A 625 -26.13 0.31 -2.80
CA LEU A 625 -27.00 -0.20 -1.74
C LEU A 625 -27.78 -1.48 -2.13
N GLN A 626 -27.65 -1.96 -3.37
CA GLN A 626 -28.42 -3.11 -3.85
C GLN A 626 -28.23 -4.36 -2.97
N GLY A 627 -27.02 -4.54 -2.42
CA GLY A 627 -26.72 -5.65 -1.50
C GLY A 627 -27.53 -5.58 -0.20
N LEU A 628 -27.84 -4.39 0.30
CA LEU A 628 -28.60 -4.19 1.54
C LEU A 628 -30.12 -4.19 1.31
N VAL A 629 -30.55 -3.61 0.19
CA VAL A 629 -31.96 -3.41 -0.14
C VAL A 629 -32.62 -4.68 -0.73
N GLY A 630 -31.82 -5.49 -1.42
CA GLY A 630 -32.31 -6.72 -2.05
C GLY A 630 -33.11 -6.47 -3.34
N CYS A 631 -33.66 -7.55 -3.91
CA CYS A 631 -34.35 -7.53 -5.21
C CYS A 631 -35.81 -7.02 -5.13
N HIS A 632 -36.40 -6.95 -3.96
CA HIS A 632 -37.79 -6.50 -3.73
C HIS A 632 -37.89 -5.08 -3.20
N GLY A 633 -36.75 -4.46 -2.87
CA GLY A 633 -36.68 -3.07 -2.44
C GLY A 633 -36.41 -2.10 -3.59
N LYS A 634 -36.37 -0.82 -3.28
CA LYS A 634 -36.09 0.26 -4.22
C LYS A 634 -34.92 1.12 -3.73
N VAL A 635 -34.02 1.47 -4.63
CA VAL A 635 -32.93 2.42 -4.35
C VAL A 635 -33.12 3.68 -5.18
N TRP A 636 -33.11 4.83 -4.53
CA TRP A 636 -32.93 6.13 -5.18
C TRP A 636 -31.42 6.47 -5.17
N GLY A 637 -30.87 6.68 -6.33
CA GLY A 637 -29.44 7.01 -6.52
C GLY A 637 -29.25 7.93 -7.70
N LEU A 638 -27.99 8.33 -7.92
CA LEU A 638 -27.58 9.14 -9.06
C LEU A 638 -27.13 8.22 -10.19
N GLU A 639 -27.85 8.24 -11.32
CA GLU A 639 -27.58 7.37 -12.49
C GLU A 639 -26.87 8.11 -13.63
N SER A 640 -26.44 9.35 -13.40
CA SER A 640 -25.67 10.19 -14.34
C SER A 640 -24.55 10.89 -13.62
N PHE A 641 -23.61 11.46 -14.36
CA PHE A 641 -22.70 12.44 -13.77
C PHE A 641 -23.48 13.61 -13.18
N GLY A 642 -22.90 14.27 -12.17
CA GLY A 642 -23.50 15.40 -11.49
C GLY A 642 -23.50 16.70 -12.30
N PHE A 643 -23.74 17.82 -11.65
CA PHE A 643 -23.87 19.13 -12.28
C PHE A 643 -23.24 20.23 -11.40
N SER A 644 -22.69 21.26 -12.02
CA SER A 644 -22.16 22.43 -11.30
C SER A 644 -23.29 23.36 -10.86
N ALA A 645 -23.57 23.40 -9.56
CA ALA A 645 -24.49 24.33 -8.91
C ALA A 645 -24.28 24.31 -7.39
N PRO A 646 -24.82 25.29 -6.62
CA PRO A 646 -24.88 25.16 -5.15
C PRO A 646 -25.53 23.83 -4.76
N TYR A 647 -24.95 23.11 -3.78
CA TYR A 647 -25.41 21.75 -3.44
C TYR A 647 -26.89 21.67 -3.05
N THR A 648 -27.47 22.74 -2.48
CA THR A 648 -28.91 22.81 -2.17
C THR A 648 -29.78 22.80 -3.42
N VAL A 649 -29.32 23.41 -4.51
CA VAL A 649 -29.99 23.35 -5.82
C VAL A 649 -29.87 21.94 -6.41
N LEU A 650 -28.71 21.32 -6.25
CA LEU A 650 -28.51 19.93 -6.70
C LEU A 650 -29.40 18.95 -5.92
N ASP A 651 -29.54 19.11 -4.59
CA ASP A 651 -30.46 18.31 -3.78
C ASP A 651 -31.89 18.36 -4.32
N GLU A 652 -32.39 19.56 -4.66
CA GLU A 652 -33.74 19.74 -5.24
C GLU A 652 -33.84 19.11 -6.63
N LYS A 653 -32.90 19.40 -7.52
CA LYS A 653 -32.96 18.96 -8.93
C LYS A 653 -32.75 17.45 -9.09
N LEU A 654 -31.91 16.83 -8.23
CA LEU A 654 -31.61 15.41 -8.26
C LEU A 654 -32.50 14.59 -7.34
N GLY A 655 -33.39 15.25 -6.60
CA GLY A 655 -34.40 14.58 -5.77
C GLY A 655 -33.89 14.01 -4.45
N PHE A 656 -32.83 14.61 -3.89
CA PHE A 656 -32.32 14.23 -2.55
C PHE A 656 -32.98 15.06 -1.46
N THR A 657 -34.32 15.03 -1.45
CA THR A 657 -35.19 15.81 -0.55
C THR A 657 -36.14 14.93 0.27
N ALA A 658 -36.61 15.46 1.39
CA ALA A 658 -37.62 14.78 2.22
C ALA A 658 -38.90 14.45 1.46
N GLU A 659 -39.36 15.36 0.58
CA GLU A 659 -40.54 15.19 -0.24
C GLU A 659 -40.37 14.04 -1.24
N ASN A 660 -39.19 13.90 -1.85
CA ASN A 660 -38.95 12.78 -2.75
C ASN A 660 -38.90 11.45 -2.00
N VAL A 661 -38.25 11.38 -0.82
CA VAL A 661 -38.30 10.19 0.04
C VAL A 661 -39.74 9.80 0.32
N TYR A 662 -40.58 10.75 0.73
CA TYR A 662 -42.00 10.53 0.96
C TYR A 662 -42.71 9.95 -0.29
N ASN A 663 -42.53 10.61 -1.46
CA ASN A 663 -43.18 10.20 -2.71
C ASN A 663 -42.74 8.80 -3.16
N GLN A 664 -41.44 8.50 -3.09
CA GLN A 664 -40.90 7.20 -3.50
C GLN A 664 -41.40 6.07 -2.58
N VAL A 665 -41.46 6.31 -1.28
CA VAL A 665 -41.92 5.33 -0.29
C VAL A 665 -43.44 5.12 -0.42
N LYS A 666 -44.21 6.19 -0.57
CA LYS A 666 -45.69 6.06 -0.79
C LYS A 666 -46.02 5.25 -2.04
N ALA A 667 -45.19 5.35 -3.09
CA ALA A 667 -45.37 4.54 -4.31
C ALA A 667 -45.01 3.05 -4.13
N MET A 668 -44.31 2.68 -3.04
CA MET A 668 -43.97 1.29 -2.69
C MET A 668 -45.00 0.64 -1.75
N LEU A 669 -45.70 1.44 -0.94
CA LEU A 669 -46.66 0.96 0.05
C LEU A 669 -48.03 0.62 -0.58
#